data_a06ca47c9132ebeada18d47cdf279137
#
_entry.id   a06ca47c9132ebeada18d47cdf279137
#
_cell.length_a   1.000
_cell.length_b   1.000
_cell.length_c   1.000
_cell.angle_alpha   90.00
_cell.angle_beta   90.00
_cell.angle_gamma   90.00
#
_symmetry.space_group_name_H-M   'P 1'
#
loop_
_entity.id
_entity.type
_entity.pdbx_description
1 polymer ?
#
loop_
_entity_poly.entity_id
_entity_poly.type
_entity_poly.pdbx_seq_one_letter_code
_entity_poly.pdbx_strand_id
1 'polypeptide(L)'
;MTRASGILKQACVLALLAAAPFAIASEKGRLPLLTPAYEIHFDRQLGFRGALRLRYTNDTRFVDFRCESGSQPVRGSALHLFLEHSPHLDPDRSFLSVTLNYGVLRSLRLDATNQGPTEIVIPLPPNLLHRNNRLILSVEQHYLTGAALGSIWTSILGRSYITIHSEPAPATYDLRELPLPLLDPGSYQPKVFDVLLPQRIAQPTLEATALLVANLAHRVATEPVTVNVVPSIAEAKHPLLIVGTSYEQPELWSVEAAASVGVDEGLAGISRGLAGSLFPIVFVTGGSPEGVLRAARRLALTAVSGNLVKVVADTRYQPAVQHAWEGFIPPSGHFQVGDLGIEELTLGPEDDYKLVLPLRAPPDFRFFPKGAQMTLQFQMAPGFSALPRRLIVELNGARLQDLDVSGMVRDSFLSLTTNVPGSLLKSQNLLTISLPAQRLTAESPPAAVLLPNSQFTFPCDYGAELPDLGLLQFHLYPFSRSPDFSDLVIAVPRVVDRGIFEAAVELASRLGRLAPADRVDFHVRQMGTFPERERNASQVISLSGVPGVGQTSSAVLRESPSEWDRRKFVLAINASSTATLKPAIEQFFAEPGLNRLTGDTAYMTAQGLSCLTTARKRNIGEILLLLRLEVWLRTDWLALPAILIAVSAVLFVAWRLGLERYKSSRSARWQGAD
;
A
#
# COMPACT_ATOMS: atom_id res chain seq x y z
N MET A 1 -73.24 -40.37 -29.25
CA MET A 1 -72.20 -40.34 -28.21
C MET A 1 -70.98 -41.24 -28.56
N THR A 2 -70.40 -41.07 -29.78
CA THR A 2 -69.28 -41.97 -30.21
C THR A 2 -68.30 -41.26 -31.15
N ARG A 3 -68.02 -39.96 -30.91
CA ARG A 3 -67.00 -39.21 -31.69
C ARG A 3 -66.00 -38.43 -30.84
N ALA A 4 -66.07 -38.49 -29.49
CA ALA A 4 -65.16 -37.73 -28.61
C ALA A 4 -63.96 -38.56 -28.02
N SER A 5 -63.97 -39.88 -28.20
CA SER A 5 -62.91 -40.75 -27.63
C SER A 5 -61.70 -40.99 -28.55
N GLY A 6 -61.82 -40.61 -29.86
CA GLY A 6 -60.72 -40.79 -30.83
C GLY A 6 -59.68 -39.69 -30.83
N ILE A 7 -60.08 -38.48 -30.50
CA ILE A 7 -59.17 -37.30 -30.53
C ILE A 7 -58.20 -37.28 -29.28
N LEU A 8 -58.70 -37.80 -28.17
CA LEU A 8 -57.88 -37.84 -26.92
C LEU A 8 -56.75 -38.90 -26.96
N LYS A 9 -56.94 -39.99 -27.71
CA LYS A 9 -55.92 -41.02 -27.89
C LYS A 9 -54.83 -40.63 -28.87
N GLN A 10 -55.14 -39.81 -29.88
CA GLN A 10 -54.12 -39.30 -30.82
C GLN A 10 -53.28 -38.18 -30.19
N ALA A 11 -53.83 -37.34 -29.32
CA ALA A 11 -53.12 -36.32 -28.61
C ALA A 11 -52.09 -36.86 -27.59
N CYS A 12 -52.42 -37.97 -26.91
CA CYS A 12 -51.47 -38.62 -25.98
C CYS A 12 -50.33 -39.39 -26.68
N VAL A 13 -50.55 -39.91 -27.88
CA VAL A 13 -49.48 -40.59 -28.63
C VAL A 13 -48.53 -39.58 -29.29
N LEU A 14 -48.99 -38.39 -29.70
CA LEU A 14 -48.12 -37.33 -30.17
C LEU A 14 -47.34 -36.63 -29.05
N ALA A 15 -47.89 -36.56 -27.83
CA ALA A 15 -47.15 -36.01 -26.68
C ALA A 15 -46.02 -36.97 -26.16
N LEU A 16 -46.22 -38.28 -26.31
CA LEU A 16 -45.20 -39.28 -25.93
C LEU A 16 -44.09 -39.42 -27.00
N LEU A 17 -44.32 -39.10 -28.25
CA LEU A 17 -43.30 -39.12 -29.31
C LEU A 17 -42.49 -37.81 -29.39
N ALA A 18 -42.96 -36.71 -28.82
CA ALA A 18 -42.21 -35.45 -28.73
C ALA A 18 -41.29 -35.37 -27.53
N ALA A 19 -41.46 -36.22 -26.51
CA ALA A 19 -40.60 -36.24 -25.30
C ALA A 19 -39.40 -37.20 -25.41
N ALA A 20 -39.38 -38.09 -26.39
CA ALA A 20 -38.32 -39.10 -26.50
C ALA A 20 -36.99 -38.65 -27.16
N PRO A 21 -36.92 -37.60 -28.01
CA PRO A 21 -35.62 -37.19 -28.57
C PRO A 21 -34.82 -36.20 -27.69
N PHE A 22 -35.44 -35.64 -26.62
CA PHE A 22 -34.69 -34.71 -25.74
C PHE A 22 -33.88 -35.37 -24.60
N ALA A 23 -34.13 -36.62 -24.33
CA ALA A 23 -33.41 -37.33 -23.24
C ALA A 23 -32.13 -38.06 -23.69
N ILE A 24 -31.86 -38.14 -25.00
CA ILE A 24 -30.68 -38.85 -25.53
C ILE A 24 -29.62 -37.91 -26.08
N ALA A 25 -29.90 -36.60 -26.20
CA ALA A 25 -28.92 -35.60 -26.66
C ALA A 25 -28.08 -34.91 -25.57
N SER A 26 -28.24 -35.33 -24.31
CA SER A 26 -27.54 -34.69 -23.16
C SER A 26 -26.21 -35.31 -22.78
N GLU A 27 -25.75 -36.40 -23.40
CA GLU A 27 -24.52 -37.09 -22.97
C GLU A 27 -23.41 -37.24 -24.02
N LYS A 28 -23.58 -36.70 -25.21
CA LYS A 28 -22.48 -36.74 -26.19
C LYS A 28 -22.20 -35.34 -26.74
N GLY A 29 -21.24 -34.65 -26.12
CA GLY A 29 -20.65 -33.44 -26.70
C GLY A 29 -20.53 -32.23 -25.80
N ARG A 30 -20.31 -32.38 -24.51
CA ARG A 30 -19.52 -31.35 -23.82
C ARG A 30 -18.10 -31.50 -24.34
N LEU A 31 -17.73 -30.68 -25.33
CA LEU A 31 -16.34 -30.27 -25.47
C LEU A 31 -15.86 -30.00 -24.05
N PRO A 32 -14.72 -30.56 -23.59
CA PRO A 32 -14.17 -30.18 -22.32
C PRO A 32 -14.04 -28.66 -22.40
N LEU A 33 -14.89 -27.94 -21.63
CA LEU A 33 -14.64 -26.54 -21.32
C LEU A 33 -13.21 -26.55 -20.82
N LEU A 34 -12.30 -25.97 -21.61
CA LEU A 34 -10.93 -25.74 -21.18
C LEU A 34 -11.06 -25.00 -19.88
N THR A 35 -10.82 -25.69 -18.77
CA THR A 35 -10.81 -25.05 -17.45
C THR A 35 -9.83 -23.90 -17.53
N PRO A 36 -10.23 -22.67 -17.20
CA PRO A 36 -9.32 -21.56 -17.29
C PRO A 36 -8.08 -21.88 -16.46
N ALA A 37 -6.93 -21.76 -17.10
CA ALA A 37 -5.64 -22.00 -16.47
C ALA A 37 -4.86 -20.69 -16.44
N TYR A 38 -4.16 -20.45 -15.34
CA TYR A 38 -3.23 -19.32 -15.22
C TYR A 38 -1.88 -19.81 -14.67
N GLU A 39 -0.84 -19.04 -14.95
CA GLU A 39 0.52 -19.35 -14.55
C GLU A 39 1.00 -18.36 -13.50
N ILE A 40 1.75 -18.87 -12.52
CA ILE A 40 2.41 -18.10 -11.47
C ILE A 40 3.91 -18.31 -11.62
N HIS A 41 4.62 -17.35 -12.20
CA HIS A 41 6.05 -17.41 -12.46
C HIS A 41 6.86 -16.99 -11.24
N PHE A 42 7.93 -17.71 -10.94
CA PHE A 42 8.80 -17.41 -9.79
C PHE A 42 9.50 -16.07 -9.94
N ASP A 43 10.00 -15.72 -11.13
CA ASP A 43 10.72 -14.48 -11.40
C ASP A 43 9.81 -13.24 -11.47
N ARG A 44 8.58 -13.40 -11.98
CA ARG A 44 7.68 -12.26 -12.26
C ARG A 44 6.73 -11.96 -11.12
N GLN A 45 6.03 -12.99 -10.61
CA GLN A 45 4.98 -12.83 -9.61
C GLN A 45 5.46 -13.14 -8.19
N LEU A 46 6.43 -14.05 -8.02
CA LEU A 46 6.93 -14.43 -6.69
C LEU A 46 8.23 -13.70 -6.31
N GLY A 47 8.77 -12.85 -7.19
CA GLY A 47 9.88 -11.95 -6.89
C GLY A 47 11.27 -12.58 -6.85
N PHE A 48 11.43 -13.82 -7.32
CA PHE A 48 12.74 -14.48 -7.36
C PHE A 48 13.57 -14.01 -8.55
N ARG A 49 14.27 -12.89 -8.40
CA ARG A 49 15.16 -12.31 -9.43
C ARG A 49 16.41 -13.16 -9.59
N GLY A 50 16.32 -14.28 -10.30
CA GLY A 50 17.45 -15.17 -10.58
C GLY A 50 17.17 -16.60 -10.11
N ALA A 51 18.22 -17.33 -9.69
CA ALA A 51 18.08 -18.70 -9.20
C ALA A 51 17.98 -18.74 -7.67
N LEU A 52 17.05 -19.51 -7.16
CA LEU A 52 16.93 -19.84 -5.74
C LEU A 52 17.94 -20.97 -5.47
N ARG A 53 19.04 -20.63 -4.83
CA ARG A 53 20.14 -21.55 -4.62
C ARG A 53 20.07 -22.20 -3.23
N LEU A 54 20.00 -23.52 -3.22
CA LEU A 54 20.14 -24.35 -2.03
C LEU A 54 21.60 -24.79 -1.93
N ARG A 55 22.20 -24.58 -0.77
CA ARG A 55 23.60 -24.86 -0.48
C ARG A 55 23.66 -25.80 0.72
N TYR A 56 24.78 -26.48 0.89
CA TYR A 56 25.04 -27.32 2.08
C TYR A 56 24.36 -28.69 2.03
N THR A 57 24.74 -29.53 2.97
CA THR A 57 24.21 -30.90 3.11
C THR A 57 22.68 -30.89 3.27
N ASN A 58 22.16 -29.97 4.07
CA ASN A 58 20.73 -29.77 4.25
C ASN A 58 20.40 -28.28 4.09
N ASP A 59 19.50 -27.95 3.17
CA ASP A 59 19.00 -26.61 2.99
C ASP A 59 17.53 -26.66 2.59
N THR A 60 16.76 -25.66 3.04
CA THR A 60 15.33 -25.59 2.78
C THR A 60 14.96 -24.17 2.36
N ARG A 61 14.14 -24.06 1.31
CA ARG A 61 13.58 -22.80 0.84
C ARG A 61 12.07 -22.88 0.78
N PHE A 62 11.42 -21.77 1.09
CA PHE A 62 9.98 -21.62 1.06
C PHE A 62 9.57 -20.73 -0.11
N VAL A 63 8.54 -21.14 -0.81
CA VAL A 63 7.92 -20.38 -1.89
C VAL A 63 6.43 -20.27 -1.58
N ASP A 64 6.01 -19.11 -1.11
CA ASP A 64 4.61 -18.85 -0.80
C ASP A 64 3.89 -18.33 -2.04
N PHE A 65 2.73 -18.91 -2.36
CA PHE A 65 1.89 -18.48 -3.47
C PHE A 65 0.40 -18.58 -3.13
N ARG A 66 -0.43 -17.88 -3.90
CA ARG A 66 -1.88 -17.82 -3.68
C ARG A 66 -2.65 -18.31 -4.88
N CYS A 67 -3.78 -18.99 -4.63
CA CYS A 67 -4.78 -19.24 -5.65
C CYS A 67 -5.82 -18.12 -5.66
N GLU A 68 -6.42 -17.85 -6.83
CA GLU A 68 -7.42 -16.81 -7.00
C GLU A 68 -8.65 -17.03 -6.12
N SER A 69 -9.15 -15.96 -5.53
CA SER A 69 -10.38 -15.97 -4.74
C SER A 69 -11.60 -16.21 -5.65
N GLY A 70 -12.58 -16.98 -5.14
CA GLY A 70 -13.76 -17.30 -5.94
C GLY A 70 -13.52 -18.37 -7.01
N SER A 71 -12.36 -19.00 -7.02
CA SER A 71 -12.04 -20.17 -7.84
C SER A 71 -11.65 -21.36 -6.97
N GLN A 72 -11.97 -22.56 -7.43
CA GLN A 72 -11.57 -23.80 -6.80
C GLN A 72 -10.58 -24.53 -7.73
N PRO A 73 -9.37 -24.83 -7.26
CA PRO A 73 -8.41 -25.61 -8.03
C PRO A 73 -8.96 -26.97 -8.40
N VAL A 74 -8.70 -27.40 -9.64
CA VAL A 74 -9.12 -28.69 -10.16
C VAL A 74 -7.92 -29.50 -10.68
N ARG A 75 -8.17 -30.73 -11.11
CA ARG A 75 -7.13 -31.60 -11.68
C ARG A 75 -6.51 -30.96 -12.93
N GLY A 76 -5.19 -31.14 -13.11
CA GLY A 76 -4.41 -30.56 -14.19
C GLY A 76 -3.38 -29.54 -13.73
N SER A 77 -3.55 -29.00 -12.50
CA SER A 77 -2.56 -28.08 -11.91
C SER A 77 -1.21 -28.78 -11.73
N ALA A 78 -0.11 -28.08 -12.02
CA ALA A 78 1.24 -28.62 -11.98
C ALA A 78 2.28 -27.55 -11.60
N LEU A 79 3.35 -27.99 -10.95
CA LEU A 79 4.58 -27.23 -10.76
C LEU A 79 5.57 -27.61 -11.86
N HIS A 80 6.02 -26.63 -12.63
CA HIS A 80 7.08 -26.73 -13.62
C HIS A 80 8.37 -26.22 -12.99
N LEU A 81 9.17 -27.14 -12.48
CA LEU A 81 10.39 -26.86 -11.75
C LEU A 81 11.60 -26.98 -12.68
N PHE A 82 12.25 -25.86 -12.97
CA PHE A 82 13.53 -25.85 -13.70
C PHE A 82 14.66 -25.86 -12.68
N LEU A 83 15.45 -26.93 -12.68
CA LEU A 83 16.55 -27.07 -11.75
C LEU A 83 17.87 -27.40 -12.47
N GLU A 84 18.95 -27.08 -11.79
CA GLU A 84 20.32 -27.53 -12.11
C GLU A 84 21.07 -27.75 -10.79
N HIS A 85 22.08 -28.60 -10.80
CA HIS A 85 22.85 -28.87 -9.59
C HIS A 85 24.33 -29.15 -9.87
N SER A 86 25.13 -29.14 -8.80
CA SER A 86 26.55 -29.38 -8.82
C SER A 86 26.88 -30.80 -9.34
N PRO A 87 27.90 -30.96 -10.22
CA PRO A 87 28.41 -32.26 -10.66
C PRO A 87 29.09 -33.05 -9.53
N HIS A 88 29.36 -32.44 -8.40
CA HIS A 88 30.07 -33.06 -7.26
C HIS A 88 29.14 -33.71 -6.24
N LEU A 89 27.86 -33.86 -6.57
CA LEU A 89 26.90 -34.55 -5.70
C LEU A 89 27.05 -36.06 -5.84
N ASP A 90 26.94 -36.75 -4.70
CA ASP A 90 26.76 -38.21 -4.65
C ASP A 90 25.31 -38.53 -5.03
N PRO A 91 25.08 -39.17 -6.22
CA PRO A 91 23.71 -39.37 -6.69
C PRO A 91 22.92 -40.39 -5.86
N ASP A 92 23.58 -41.28 -5.12
CA ASP A 92 22.90 -42.28 -4.32
C ASP A 92 22.38 -41.71 -3.00
N ARG A 93 22.89 -40.54 -2.58
CA ARG A 93 22.63 -39.93 -1.29
C ARG A 93 22.10 -38.50 -1.39
N SER A 94 21.92 -37.95 -2.60
CA SER A 94 21.48 -36.58 -2.80
C SER A 94 20.09 -36.51 -3.40
N PHE A 95 19.19 -35.81 -2.72
CA PHE A 95 17.77 -35.72 -3.09
C PHE A 95 17.25 -34.29 -2.91
N LEU A 96 16.30 -33.90 -3.79
CA LEU A 96 15.45 -32.74 -3.62
C LEU A 96 14.04 -33.21 -3.28
N SER A 97 13.55 -32.85 -2.11
CA SER A 97 12.17 -33.09 -1.69
C SER A 97 11.32 -31.85 -1.93
N VAL A 98 10.19 -32.07 -2.61
CA VAL A 98 9.20 -31.03 -2.93
C VAL A 98 7.92 -31.32 -2.14
N THR A 99 7.54 -30.41 -1.26
CA THR A 99 6.36 -30.52 -0.39
C THR A 99 5.44 -29.32 -0.63
N LEU A 100 4.15 -29.57 -0.74
CA LEU A 100 3.13 -28.52 -0.81
C LEU A 100 2.30 -28.53 0.47
N ASN A 101 2.33 -27.43 1.20
CA ASN A 101 1.71 -27.30 2.52
C ASN A 101 2.22 -28.43 3.46
N TYR A 102 1.40 -29.44 3.70
CA TYR A 102 1.77 -30.61 4.55
C TYR A 102 1.93 -31.91 3.77
N GLY A 103 1.77 -31.86 2.43
CA GLY A 103 1.81 -33.05 1.56
C GLY A 103 3.11 -33.13 0.78
N VAL A 104 3.87 -34.22 0.94
CA VAL A 104 5.03 -34.48 0.10
C VAL A 104 4.54 -34.80 -1.31
N LEU A 105 4.95 -34.01 -2.29
CA LEU A 105 4.60 -34.19 -3.69
C LEU A 105 5.53 -35.18 -4.38
N ARG A 106 6.84 -34.97 -4.20
CA ARG A 106 7.87 -35.77 -4.87
C ARG A 106 9.21 -35.65 -4.16
N SER A 107 9.97 -36.73 -4.12
CA SER A 107 11.40 -36.72 -3.84
C SER A 107 12.14 -37.04 -5.14
N LEU A 108 13.08 -36.19 -5.53
CA LEU A 108 13.84 -36.26 -6.77
C LEU A 108 15.29 -36.60 -6.43
N ARG A 109 15.81 -37.65 -7.03
CA ARG A 109 17.24 -37.97 -6.95
C ARG A 109 18.01 -36.94 -7.80
N LEU A 110 19.10 -36.42 -7.27
CA LEU A 110 19.99 -35.48 -7.97
C LEU A 110 21.14 -36.27 -8.61
N ASP A 111 21.02 -36.52 -9.89
CA ASP A 111 21.96 -37.39 -10.65
C ASP A 111 22.29 -36.80 -12.02
N ALA A 112 23.07 -37.52 -12.82
CA ALA A 112 23.52 -37.04 -14.12
C ALA A 112 22.38 -36.72 -15.10
N THR A 113 21.16 -37.25 -14.89
CA THR A 113 20.03 -37.01 -15.81
C THR A 113 19.39 -35.64 -15.64
N ASN A 114 19.59 -35.01 -14.48
CA ASN A 114 19.06 -33.70 -14.15
C ASN A 114 20.11 -32.69 -13.64
N GLN A 115 21.39 -32.95 -13.94
CA GLN A 115 22.51 -32.11 -13.53
C GLN A 115 22.50 -30.71 -14.20
N GLY A 116 22.17 -30.65 -15.49
CA GLY A 116 22.02 -29.39 -16.25
C GLY A 116 20.59 -28.82 -16.12
N PRO A 117 20.33 -27.66 -16.72
CA PRO A 117 19.01 -27.03 -16.67
C PRO A 117 17.92 -27.96 -17.19
N THR A 118 17.21 -28.61 -16.29
CA THR A 118 16.19 -29.63 -16.57
C THR A 118 14.84 -29.20 -16.05
N GLU A 119 13.78 -29.37 -16.85
CA GLU A 119 12.40 -29.18 -16.42
C GLU A 119 11.85 -30.46 -15.81
N ILE A 120 11.25 -30.35 -14.64
CA ILE A 120 10.55 -31.43 -13.96
C ILE A 120 9.13 -30.97 -13.67
N VAL A 121 8.17 -31.69 -14.24
CA VAL A 121 6.75 -31.41 -14.00
C VAL A 121 6.26 -32.27 -12.86
N ILE A 122 5.67 -31.62 -11.84
CA ILE A 122 5.14 -32.24 -10.64
C ILE A 122 3.65 -31.91 -10.55
N PRO A 123 2.75 -32.90 -10.67
CA PRO A 123 1.31 -32.66 -10.50
C PRO A 123 0.98 -32.12 -9.11
N LEU A 124 0.10 -31.12 -9.05
CA LEU A 124 -0.40 -30.54 -7.81
C LEU A 124 -1.80 -31.09 -7.53
N PRO A 125 -1.98 -31.92 -6.50
CA PRO A 125 -3.30 -32.45 -6.13
C PRO A 125 -4.24 -31.32 -5.67
N PRO A 126 -5.48 -31.23 -6.20
CA PRO A 126 -6.41 -30.17 -5.84
C PRO A 126 -6.72 -30.08 -4.33
N ASN A 127 -6.74 -31.22 -3.64
CA ASN A 127 -7.00 -31.28 -2.20
C ASN A 127 -5.87 -30.73 -1.33
N LEU A 128 -4.67 -30.52 -1.89
CA LEU A 128 -3.55 -29.86 -1.21
C LEU A 128 -3.46 -28.37 -1.54
N LEU A 129 -4.18 -27.90 -2.57
CA LEU A 129 -4.20 -26.51 -2.96
C LEU A 129 -5.26 -25.74 -2.16
N HIS A 130 -4.82 -24.69 -1.48
CA HIS A 130 -5.63 -23.77 -0.70
C HIS A 130 -5.54 -22.35 -1.28
N ARG A 131 -6.23 -21.39 -0.67
CA ARG A 131 -6.06 -19.97 -1.03
C ARG A 131 -4.62 -19.51 -0.83
N ASN A 132 -4.02 -19.84 0.31
CA ASN A 132 -2.61 -19.56 0.60
C ASN A 132 -1.86 -20.90 0.63
N ASN A 133 -0.76 -20.98 -0.10
CA ASN A 133 0.03 -22.18 -0.26
C ASN A 133 1.48 -21.91 0.04
N ARG A 134 2.14 -22.89 0.64
CA ARG A 134 3.57 -22.90 0.87
C ARG A 134 4.19 -24.12 0.20
N LEU A 135 5.03 -23.86 -0.80
CA LEU A 135 5.89 -24.85 -1.42
C LEU A 135 7.20 -24.89 -0.65
N ILE A 136 7.58 -26.08 -0.19
CA ILE A 136 8.81 -26.31 0.55
C ILE A 136 9.75 -27.13 -0.33
N LEU A 137 10.91 -26.57 -0.61
CA LEU A 137 11.98 -27.15 -1.40
C LEU A 137 13.14 -27.47 -0.47
N SER A 138 13.32 -28.74 -0.14
CA SER A 138 14.37 -29.19 0.79
C SER A 138 15.35 -30.12 0.07
N VAL A 139 16.64 -29.87 0.21
CA VAL A 139 17.69 -30.74 -0.30
C VAL A 139 18.39 -31.46 0.83
N GLU A 140 18.73 -32.72 0.57
CA GLU A 140 19.77 -33.47 1.26
C GLU A 140 20.87 -33.73 0.22
N GLN A 141 22.08 -33.15 0.42
CA GLN A 141 23.19 -33.16 -0.54
C GLN A 141 24.44 -33.73 0.10
N HIS A 142 25.02 -34.71 -0.54
CA HIS A 142 26.25 -35.32 -0.09
C HIS A 142 27.33 -35.19 -1.15
N TYR A 143 28.57 -35.06 -0.71
CA TYR A 143 29.72 -34.94 -1.59
C TYR A 143 30.10 -36.27 -2.18
N LEU A 144 30.47 -36.28 -3.45
CA LEU A 144 31.28 -37.36 -4.02
C LEU A 144 32.64 -37.42 -3.29
N THR A 145 33.13 -38.61 -3.05
CA THR A 145 34.43 -38.83 -2.40
C THR A 145 35.53 -38.07 -3.13
N GLY A 146 36.23 -37.18 -2.39
CA GLY A 146 37.29 -36.34 -2.94
C GLY A 146 36.86 -34.95 -3.43
N ALA A 147 35.59 -34.61 -3.39
CA ALA A 147 35.11 -33.25 -3.75
C ALA A 147 35.51 -32.21 -2.70
N ALA A 148 35.80 -30.99 -3.17
CA ALA A 148 36.13 -29.87 -2.28
C ALA A 148 34.90 -29.39 -1.50
N LEU A 149 35.05 -29.04 -0.22
CA LEU A 149 34.00 -28.44 0.61
C LEU A 149 33.48 -27.14 -0.04
N GLY A 150 32.16 -26.97 -0.08
CA GLY A 150 31.50 -25.78 -0.68
C GLY A 150 31.18 -25.93 -2.18
N SER A 151 31.58 -27.04 -2.82
CA SER A 151 31.30 -27.28 -4.25
C SER A 151 29.91 -27.84 -4.55
N ILE A 152 29.11 -28.17 -3.53
CA ILE A 152 27.75 -28.69 -3.70
C ILE A 152 26.71 -27.58 -3.64
N TRP A 153 25.78 -27.65 -4.55
CA TRP A 153 24.64 -26.75 -4.64
C TRP A 153 23.55 -27.32 -5.54
N THR A 154 22.30 -26.92 -5.30
CA THR A 154 21.16 -27.10 -6.20
C THR A 154 20.51 -25.76 -6.42
N SER A 155 20.23 -25.40 -7.66
CA SER A 155 19.60 -24.14 -8.04
C SER A 155 18.24 -24.39 -8.66
N ILE A 156 17.22 -23.73 -8.16
CA ILE A 156 15.91 -23.64 -8.80
C ILE A 156 15.90 -22.34 -9.60
N LEU A 157 15.72 -22.47 -10.91
CA LEU A 157 15.81 -21.33 -11.82
C LEU A 157 14.56 -20.46 -11.74
N GLY A 158 14.72 -19.14 -11.82
CA GLY A 158 13.62 -18.16 -11.74
C GLY A 158 12.52 -18.36 -12.80
N ARG A 159 12.84 -18.99 -13.94
CA ARG A 159 11.86 -19.35 -14.96
C ARG A 159 10.90 -20.49 -14.56
N SER A 160 11.05 -21.08 -13.38
CA SER A 160 10.09 -22.03 -12.81
C SER A 160 8.73 -21.37 -12.66
N TYR A 161 7.65 -22.14 -12.83
CA TYR A 161 6.28 -21.63 -12.71
C TYR A 161 5.31 -22.69 -12.23
N ILE A 162 4.15 -22.23 -11.77
CA ILE A 162 3.04 -23.07 -11.33
C ILE A 162 1.87 -22.82 -12.28
N THR A 163 1.33 -23.87 -12.89
CA THR A 163 0.07 -23.79 -13.64
C THR A 163 -1.07 -24.20 -12.72
N ILE A 164 -2.06 -23.34 -12.56
CA ILE A 164 -3.28 -23.62 -11.79
C ILE A 164 -4.45 -23.74 -12.77
N HIS A 165 -5.08 -24.91 -12.77
CA HIS A 165 -6.38 -25.13 -13.39
C HIS A 165 -7.47 -24.93 -12.34
N SER A 166 -8.48 -24.10 -12.62
CA SER A 166 -9.52 -23.80 -11.65
C SER A 166 -10.91 -23.69 -12.27
N GLU A 167 -11.92 -23.94 -11.46
CA GLU A 167 -13.34 -23.74 -11.79
C GLU A 167 -13.92 -22.65 -10.89
N PRO A 168 -14.91 -21.88 -11.35
CA PRO A 168 -15.59 -20.91 -10.49
C PRO A 168 -16.21 -21.58 -9.26
N ALA A 169 -15.82 -21.15 -8.07
CA ALA A 169 -16.45 -21.61 -6.84
C ALA A 169 -17.73 -20.83 -6.56
N PRO A 170 -18.75 -21.45 -5.93
CA PRO A 170 -19.87 -20.71 -5.39
C PRO A 170 -19.38 -19.82 -4.26
N ALA A 171 -19.17 -18.52 -4.51
CA ALA A 171 -18.76 -17.59 -3.49
C ALA A 171 -19.97 -16.87 -2.92
N THR A 172 -20.11 -16.86 -1.60
CA THR A 172 -20.92 -15.91 -0.86
C THR A 172 -20.03 -14.71 -0.56
N TYR A 173 -20.36 -13.55 -1.10
CA TYR A 173 -19.57 -12.34 -0.84
C TYR A 173 -20.12 -11.59 0.36
N ASP A 174 -19.21 -11.12 1.21
CA ASP A 174 -19.49 -10.23 2.33
C ASP A 174 -18.77 -8.90 2.08
N LEU A 175 -19.40 -7.77 2.38
CA LEU A 175 -18.78 -6.44 2.26
C LEU A 175 -17.52 -6.29 3.13
N ARG A 176 -17.35 -7.13 4.16
CA ARG A 176 -16.12 -7.23 4.96
C ARG A 176 -14.92 -7.66 4.13
N GLU A 177 -15.16 -8.44 3.08
CA GLU A 177 -14.10 -9.00 2.23
C GLU A 177 -13.63 -8.02 1.15
N LEU A 178 -14.21 -6.80 1.07
CA LEU A 178 -13.70 -5.80 0.15
C LEU A 178 -12.18 -5.64 0.29
N PRO A 179 -11.44 -5.59 -0.81
CA PRO A 179 -11.87 -5.24 -2.16
C PRO A 179 -12.51 -6.36 -2.99
N LEU A 180 -12.62 -7.60 -2.49
CA LEU A 180 -13.42 -8.64 -3.14
C LEU A 180 -14.92 -8.26 -3.16
N PRO A 181 -15.66 -8.55 -4.23
CA PRO A 181 -15.28 -9.29 -5.44
C PRO A 181 -14.75 -8.42 -6.57
N LEU A 182 -14.54 -7.11 -6.37
CA LEU A 182 -14.09 -6.19 -7.43
C LEU A 182 -12.63 -6.42 -7.80
N LEU A 183 -11.79 -6.58 -6.78
CA LEU A 183 -10.35 -6.78 -6.92
C LEU A 183 -9.91 -7.92 -5.99
N ASP A 184 -9.17 -8.87 -6.49
CA ASP A 184 -8.53 -9.91 -5.65
C ASP A 184 -7.09 -9.51 -5.34
N PRO A 185 -6.78 -9.12 -4.09
CA PRO A 185 -5.41 -8.76 -3.70
C PRO A 185 -4.43 -9.94 -3.83
N GLY A 186 -4.94 -11.16 -3.83
CA GLY A 186 -4.13 -12.38 -3.95
C GLY A 186 -3.96 -12.89 -5.37
N SER A 187 -4.70 -12.35 -6.34
CA SER A 187 -4.56 -12.74 -7.75
C SER A 187 -3.31 -12.11 -8.36
N TYR A 188 -2.64 -12.84 -9.24
CA TYR A 188 -1.52 -12.36 -10.04
C TYR A 188 -1.97 -11.74 -11.38
N GLN A 189 -3.28 -11.69 -11.61
CA GLN A 189 -3.87 -11.03 -12.78
C GLN A 189 -3.91 -9.51 -12.61
N PRO A 190 -3.95 -8.75 -13.70
CA PRO A 190 -4.10 -7.30 -13.63
C PRO A 190 -5.32 -6.89 -12.79
N LYS A 191 -5.14 -5.92 -11.92
CA LYS A 191 -6.20 -5.40 -11.05
C LYS A 191 -7.07 -4.43 -11.84
N VAL A 192 -8.19 -4.93 -12.38
CA VAL A 192 -9.10 -4.15 -13.24
C VAL A 192 -10.53 -4.30 -12.74
N PHE A 193 -11.26 -3.20 -12.61
CA PHE A 193 -12.69 -3.20 -12.40
C PHE A 193 -13.36 -2.05 -13.17
N ASP A 194 -14.65 -2.18 -13.40
CA ASP A 194 -15.43 -1.21 -14.13
C ASP A 194 -16.27 -0.37 -13.16
N VAL A 195 -16.50 0.90 -13.48
CA VAL A 195 -17.39 1.83 -12.76
C VAL A 195 -18.48 2.27 -13.71
N LEU A 196 -19.75 2.13 -13.32
CA LEU A 196 -20.86 2.57 -14.13
C LEU A 196 -20.97 4.10 -14.11
N LEU A 197 -21.01 4.72 -15.30
CA LEU A 197 -21.19 6.15 -15.44
C LEU A 197 -22.63 6.55 -15.06
N PRO A 198 -22.84 7.45 -14.08
CA PRO A 198 -24.18 7.94 -13.77
C PRO A 198 -24.77 8.75 -14.93
N GLN A 199 -26.08 8.61 -15.19
CA GLN A 199 -26.78 9.42 -16.21
C GLN A 199 -26.78 10.93 -15.85
N ARG A 200 -26.77 11.22 -14.56
CA ARG A 200 -26.59 12.57 -14.00
C ARG A 200 -25.54 12.46 -12.89
N ILE A 201 -24.61 13.37 -12.88
CA ILE A 201 -23.49 13.33 -11.93
C ILE A 201 -23.72 14.43 -10.89
N ALA A 202 -24.31 14.07 -9.74
CA ALA A 202 -24.35 14.96 -8.58
C ALA A 202 -22.96 15.01 -7.91
N GLN A 203 -22.61 16.14 -7.29
CA GLN A 203 -21.30 16.30 -6.63
C GLN A 203 -21.11 15.29 -5.48
N PRO A 204 -22.09 15.00 -4.59
CA PRO A 204 -21.92 13.98 -3.57
C PRO A 204 -21.73 12.57 -4.14
N THR A 205 -22.37 12.25 -5.27
CA THR A 205 -22.21 10.97 -5.97
C THR A 205 -20.81 10.83 -6.58
N LEU A 206 -20.25 11.91 -7.14
CA LEU A 206 -18.86 11.94 -7.60
C LEU A 206 -17.88 11.74 -6.44
N GLU A 207 -18.08 12.44 -5.32
CA GLU A 207 -17.29 12.28 -4.09
C GLU A 207 -17.37 10.85 -3.57
N ALA A 208 -18.57 10.27 -3.51
CA ALA A 208 -18.80 8.89 -3.09
C ALA A 208 -18.04 7.89 -3.97
N THR A 209 -18.13 8.06 -5.30
CA THR A 209 -17.44 7.18 -6.27
C THR A 209 -15.93 7.30 -6.13
N ALA A 210 -15.40 8.52 -6.10
CA ALA A 210 -13.97 8.77 -5.96
C ALA A 210 -13.41 8.20 -4.65
N LEU A 211 -14.11 8.39 -3.53
CA LEU A 211 -13.71 7.88 -2.21
C LEU A 211 -13.67 6.34 -2.17
N LEU A 212 -14.66 5.68 -2.75
CA LEU A 212 -14.69 4.22 -2.84
C LEU A 212 -13.55 3.70 -3.70
N VAL A 213 -13.34 4.28 -4.88
CA VAL A 213 -12.25 3.90 -5.79
C VAL A 213 -10.90 4.08 -5.12
N ALA A 214 -10.66 5.18 -4.40
CA ALA A 214 -9.42 5.41 -3.68
C ALA A 214 -9.18 4.32 -2.61
N ASN A 215 -10.18 4.01 -1.79
CA ASN A 215 -10.02 2.99 -0.75
C ASN A 215 -9.91 1.56 -1.31
N LEU A 216 -10.56 1.25 -2.44
CA LEU A 216 -10.37 -0.03 -3.13
C LEU A 216 -8.95 -0.15 -3.71
N ALA A 217 -8.45 0.90 -4.36
CA ALA A 217 -7.09 0.94 -4.90
C ALA A 217 -6.04 0.86 -3.78
N HIS A 218 -6.29 1.51 -2.64
CA HIS A 218 -5.40 1.45 -1.46
C HIS A 218 -5.21 0.02 -0.94
N ARG A 219 -6.30 -0.76 -0.86
CA ARG A 219 -6.25 -2.15 -0.35
C ARG A 219 -5.47 -3.12 -1.24
N VAL A 220 -5.10 -2.72 -2.45
CA VAL A 220 -4.25 -3.47 -3.39
C VAL A 220 -3.05 -2.64 -3.86
N ALA A 221 -2.57 -1.70 -3.03
CA ALA A 221 -1.59 -0.66 -3.37
C ALA A 221 -0.25 -1.18 -3.92
N THR A 222 0.10 -2.44 -3.69
CA THR A 222 1.32 -3.08 -4.24
C THR A 222 1.31 -3.21 -5.76
N GLU A 223 0.14 -3.15 -6.40
CA GLU A 223 -0.02 -3.30 -7.84
C GLU A 223 -0.84 -2.14 -8.44
N PRO A 224 -0.60 -1.78 -9.72
CA PRO A 224 -1.40 -0.77 -10.37
C PRO A 224 -2.85 -1.25 -10.57
N VAL A 225 -3.81 -0.40 -10.22
CA VAL A 225 -5.25 -0.64 -10.44
C VAL A 225 -5.70 0.15 -11.66
N THR A 226 -6.36 -0.53 -12.59
CA THR A 226 -6.99 0.09 -13.75
C THR A 226 -8.49 0.22 -13.49
N VAL A 227 -9.02 1.41 -13.62
CA VAL A 227 -10.45 1.70 -13.47
C VAL A 227 -11.01 2.16 -14.81
N ASN A 228 -11.96 1.39 -15.36
CA ASN A 228 -12.66 1.78 -16.58
C ASN A 228 -14.02 2.37 -16.23
N VAL A 229 -14.43 3.40 -16.93
CA VAL A 229 -15.78 3.97 -16.81
C VAL A 229 -16.62 3.51 -18.00
N VAL A 230 -17.66 2.74 -17.71
CA VAL A 230 -18.55 2.16 -18.72
C VAL A 230 -19.91 2.84 -18.73
N PRO A 231 -20.53 3.08 -19.88
CA PRO A 231 -21.81 3.77 -19.97
C PRO A 231 -23.02 2.86 -19.66
N SER A 232 -22.85 1.53 -19.70
CA SER A 232 -23.91 0.56 -19.43
C SER A 232 -23.35 -0.73 -18.82
N ILE A 233 -24.20 -1.48 -18.12
CA ILE A 233 -23.84 -2.81 -17.58
C ILE A 233 -23.48 -3.79 -18.70
N ALA A 234 -24.11 -3.67 -19.87
CA ALA A 234 -23.86 -4.55 -21.01
C ALA A 234 -22.44 -4.40 -21.60
N GLU A 235 -21.80 -3.24 -21.37
CA GLU A 235 -20.42 -2.98 -21.81
C GLU A 235 -19.37 -3.36 -20.77
N ALA A 236 -19.79 -3.72 -19.55
CA ALA A 236 -18.87 -4.14 -18.50
C ALA A 236 -18.18 -5.46 -18.86
N LYS A 237 -16.87 -5.48 -18.73
CA LYS A 237 -16.00 -6.65 -19.00
C LYS A 237 -15.33 -7.18 -17.74
N HIS A 238 -15.47 -6.47 -16.62
CA HIS A 238 -14.86 -6.77 -15.34
C HIS A 238 -15.90 -6.63 -14.22
N PRO A 239 -15.59 -7.05 -12.98
CA PRO A 239 -16.43 -6.75 -11.83
C PRO A 239 -16.79 -5.27 -11.76
N LEU A 240 -18.03 -4.95 -11.40
CA LEU A 240 -18.62 -3.64 -11.60
C LEU A 240 -18.94 -2.94 -10.27
N LEU A 241 -18.57 -1.68 -10.16
CA LEU A 241 -18.98 -0.77 -9.09
C LEU A 241 -20.08 0.17 -9.63
N ILE A 242 -21.25 0.20 -8.95
CA ILE A 242 -22.35 1.11 -9.25
C ILE A 242 -22.55 2.04 -8.06
N VAL A 243 -22.47 3.35 -8.30
CA VAL A 243 -22.64 4.37 -7.26
C VAL A 243 -23.63 5.42 -7.74
N GLY A 244 -24.68 5.69 -6.97
CA GLY A 244 -25.65 6.73 -7.27
C GLY A 244 -27.03 6.42 -6.71
N THR A 245 -27.92 7.40 -6.78
CA THR A 245 -29.36 7.22 -6.53
C THR A 245 -30.00 6.43 -7.66
N SER A 246 -31.21 5.91 -7.47
CA SER A 246 -31.96 5.22 -8.53
C SER A 246 -32.27 6.14 -9.72
N TYR A 247 -32.28 7.46 -9.53
CA TYR A 247 -32.47 8.45 -10.61
C TYR A 247 -31.18 8.68 -11.41
N GLU A 248 -30.03 8.52 -10.81
CA GLU A 248 -28.72 8.65 -11.46
C GLU A 248 -28.30 7.32 -12.11
N GLN A 249 -28.74 6.19 -11.54
CA GLN A 249 -28.44 4.82 -11.95
C GLN A 249 -29.76 4.01 -12.03
N PRO A 250 -30.49 4.07 -13.16
CA PRO A 250 -31.77 3.37 -13.31
C PRO A 250 -31.69 1.86 -13.11
N GLU A 251 -30.53 1.26 -13.32
CA GLU A 251 -30.27 -0.16 -13.11
C GLU A 251 -30.54 -0.59 -11.67
N LEU A 252 -30.42 0.33 -10.71
CA LEU A 252 -30.68 0.09 -9.30
C LEU A 252 -32.18 -0.06 -8.96
N TRP A 253 -33.10 0.32 -9.87
CA TRP A 253 -34.53 0.05 -9.69
C TRP A 253 -34.85 -1.45 -9.57
N SER A 254 -34.02 -2.30 -10.12
CA SER A 254 -34.18 -3.75 -10.02
C SER A 254 -33.76 -4.31 -8.65
N VAL A 255 -33.13 -3.50 -7.78
CA VAL A 255 -32.78 -3.88 -6.40
C VAL A 255 -33.94 -3.54 -5.48
N GLU A 256 -34.74 -4.54 -5.08
CA GLU A 256 -35.91 -4.35 -4.23
C GLU A 256 -35.61 -3.54 -2.95
N ALA A 257 -34.45 -3.78 -2.33
CA ALA A 257 -34.00 -3.06 -1.15
C ALA A 257 -33.74 -1.57 -1.42
N ALA A 258 -33.37 -1.17 -2.64
CA ALA A 258 -33.12 0.23 -2.98
C ALA A 258 -34.42 1.05 -2.99
N ALA A 259 -35.55 0.44 -3.32
CA ALA A 259 -36.86 1.09 -3.31
C ALA A 259 -37.35 1.48 -1.89
N SER A 260 -36.78 0.87 -0.83
CA SER A 260 -37.16 1.09 0.57
C SER A 260 -36.23 2.07 1.30
N VAL A 261 -35.29 2.74 0.61
CA VAL A 261 -34.32 3.66 1.21
C VAL A 261 -34.94 5.03 1.40
N GLY A 262 -34.92 5.55 2.64
CA GLY A 262 -35.39 6.90 2.95
C GLY A 262 -34.45 7.99 2.42
N VAL A 263 -34.93 9.23 2.33
CA VAL A 263 -34.21 10.37 1.72
C VAL A 263 -32.80 10.56 2.32
N ASP A 264 -32.67 10.42 3.62
CA ASP A 264 -31.39 10.61 4.33
C ASP A 264 -30.62 9.31 4.55
N GLU A 265 -31.11 8.21 4.00
CA GLU A 265 -30.52 6.90 4.19
C GLU A 265 -29.69 6.48 2.99
N GLY A 266 -28.68 5.66 3.25
CA GLY A 266 -27.85 5.02 2.26
C GLY A 266 -27.90 3.51 2.36
N LEU A 267 -27.57 2.82 1.28
CA LEU A 267 -27.54 1.38 1.16
C LEU A 267 -26.29 0.95 0.39
N ALA A 268 -25.56 -0.02 0.92
CA ALA A 268 -24.45 -0.67 0.22
C ALA A 268 -24.72 -2.17 0.11
N GLY A 269 -24.37 -2.78 -1.02
CA GLY A 269 -24.59 -4.21 -1.20
C GLY A 269 -23.76 -4.85 -2.29
N ILE A 270 -23.82 -6.18 -2.32
CA ILE A 270 -23.20 -7.00 -3.35
C ILE A 270 -24.28 -7.85 -4.01
N SER A 271 -24.33 -7.84 -5.34
CA SER A 271 -25.28 -8.61 -6.14
C SER A 271 -24.57 -9.42 -7.22
N ARG A 272 -25.16 -10.57 -7.55
CA ARG A 272 -24.82 -11.35 -8.74
C ARG A 272 -25.99 -11.31 -9.70
N GLY A 273 -25.70 -11.09 -10.97
CA GLY A 273 -26.73 -11.13 -12.02
C GLY A 273 -27.67 -9.93 -12.03
N LEU A 274 -27.38 -8.84 -11.32
CA LEU A 274 -28.13 -7.59 -11.43
C LEU A 274 -28.16 -7.14 -12.90
N ALA A 275 -29.36 -6.85 -13.42
CA ALA A 275 -29.58 -6.44 -14.81
C ALA A 275 -28.88 -7.37 -15.84
N GLY A 276 -28.76 -8.68 -15.55
CA GLY A 276 -28.15 -9.67 -16.44
C GLY A 276 -26.63 -9.66 -16.51
N SER A 277 -25.95 -8.96 -15.60
CA SER A 277 -24.49 -8.96 -15.54
C SER A 277 -23.93 -10.36 -15.29
N LEU A 278 -22.87 -10.70 -16.03
CA LEU A 278 -22.08 -11.92 -15.80
C LEU A 278 -21.10 -11.78 -14.63
N PHE A 279 -20.77 -10.54 -14.24
CA PHE A 279 -19.81 -10.22 -13.21
C PHE A 279 -20.50 -9.86 -11.89
N PRO A 280 -19.83 -10.04 -10.74
CA PRO A 280 -20.33 -9.52 -9.48
C PRO A 280 -20.37 -7.99 -9.50
N ILE A 281 -21.38 -7.44 -8.84
CA ILE A 281 -21.62 -6.01 -8.73
C ILE A 281 -21.58 -5.61 -7.27
N VAL A 282 -20.75 -4.63 -6.94
CA VAL A 282 -20.85 -3.89 -5.70
C VAL A 282 -21.62 -2.61 -5.99
N PHE A 283 -22.68 -2.35 -5.24
CA PHE A 283 -23.47 -1.13 -5.43
C PHE A 283 -23.58 -0.32 -4.16
N VAL A 284 -23.61 1.00 -4.32
CA VAL A 284 -23.84 1.97 -3.26
C VAL A 284 -24.90 2.96 -3.72
N THR A 285 -26.02 3.01 -3.02
CA THR A 285 -27.15 3.85 -3.36
C THR A 285 -27.70 4.60 -2.15
N GLY A 286 -28.68 5.46 -2.37
CA GLY A 286 -29.34 6.23 -1.32
C GLY A 286 -30.61 6.89 -1.82
N GLY A 287 -31.47 7.35 -0.92
CA GLY A 287 -32.65 8.12 -1.26
C GLY A 287 -32.34 9.54 -1.76
N SER A 288 -31.12 10.03 -1.47
CA SER A 288 -30.55 11.28 -1.99
C SER A 288 -29.05 11.08 -2.31
N PRO A 289 -28.39 11.99 -3.07
CA PRO A 289 -26.95 11.96 -3.28
C PRO A 289 -26.15 12.02 -1.97
N GLU A 290 -26.63 12.71 -0.94
CA GLU A 290 -26.04 12.76 0.40
C GLU A 290 -26.15 11.40 1.11
N GLY A 291 -27.26 10.68 0.93
CA GLY A 291 -27.42 9.30 1.40
C GLY A 291 -26.44 8.35 0.73
N VAL A 292 -26.20 8.50 -0.57
CA VAL A 292 -25.17 7.76 -1.31
C VAL A 292 -23.78 8.02 -0.70
N LEU A 293 -23.42 9.29 -0.49
CA LEU A 293 -22.13 9.66 0.11
C LEU A 293 -21.97 9.08 1.53
N ARG A 294 -23.04 9.10 2.32
CA ARG A 294 -23.07 8.51 3.67
C ARG A 294 -22.75 7.01 3.65
N ALA A 295 -23.39 6.27 2.74
CA ALA A 295 -23.12 4.84 2.58
C ALA A 295 -21.69 4.58 2.08
N ALA A 296 -21.22 5.37 1.11
CA ALA A 296 -19.86 5.27 0.60
C ALA A 296 -18.80 5.53 1.68
N ARG A 297 -18.97 6.57 2.50
CA ARG A 297 -18.07 6.87 3.64
C ARG A 297 -18.08 5.73 4.65
N ARG A 298 -19.24 5.17 4.96
CA ARG A 298 -19.33 4.01 5.84
C ARG A 298 -18.53 2.82 5.32
N LEU A 299 -18.68 2.50 4.04
CA LEU A 299 -18.00 1.37 3.40
C LEU A 299 -16.49 1.59 3.22
N ALA A 300 -16.09 2.82 2.92
CA ALA A 300 -14.69 3.19 2.72
C ALA A 300 -13.90 3.23 4.04
N LEU A 301 -14.46 3.89 5.06
CA LEU A 301 -13.73 4.29 6.27
C LEU A 301 -13.89 3.34 7.46
N THR A 302 -14.83 2.38 7.40
CA THR A 302 -15.06 1.45 8.51
C THR A 302 -15.20 0.01 8.01
N ALA A 303 -15.05 -0.96 8.92
CA ALA A 303 -15.37 -2.33 8.62
C ALA A 303 -16.90 -2.50 8.60
N VAL A 304 -17.41 -3.07 7.52
CA VAL A 304 -18.84 -3.36 7.30
C VAL A 304 -18.97 -4.85 6.99
N SER A 305 -19.94 -5.53 7.57
CA SER A 305 -20.20 -6.96 7.36
C SER A 305 -21.61 -7.21 6.83
N GLY A 306 -21.76 -8.27 6.05
CA GLY A 306 -23.00 -8.64 5.38
C GLY A 306 -22.97 -8.37 3.89
N ASN A 307 -23.95 -8.93 3.17
CA ASN A 307 -24.07 -8.72 1.72
C ASN A 307 -24.92 -7.50 1.36
N LEU A 308 -25.65 -6.93 2.32
CA LEU A 308 -26.49 -5.76 2.20
C LEU A 308 -26.54 -5.00 3.52
N VAL A 309 -26.21 -3.71 3.50
CA VAL A 309 -26.12 -2.88 4.71
C VAL A 309 -26.79 -1.53 4.48
N LYS A 310 -27.77 -1.21 5.33
CA LYS A 310 -28.44 0.08 5.38
C LYS A 310 -27.69 1.02 6.32
N VAL A 311 -27.47 2.26 5.91
CA VAL A 311 -26.72 3.26 6.64
C VAL A 311 -27.62 4.47 6.90
N VAL A 312 -27.92 4.73 8.16
CA VAL A 312 -28.83 5.80 8.60
C VAL A 312 -28.13 6.96 9.32
N ALA A 313 -26.87 6.79 9.69
CA ALA A 313 -26.11 7.80 10.41
C ALA A 313 -24.76 8.07 9.75
N ASP A 314 -24.24 9.27 9.94
CA ASP A 314 -22.93 9.65 9.44
C ASP A 314 -21.83 8.83 10.11
N THR A 315 -20.83 8.51 9.32
CA THR A 315 -19.66 7.77 9.79
C THR A 315 -18.77 8.69 10.62
N ARG A 316 -18.54 8.32 11.88
CA ARG A 316 -17.52 8.98 12.69
C ARG A 316 -16.16 8.42 12.29
N TYR A 317 -15.35 9.27 11.70
CA TYR A 317 -13.96 8.99 11.36
C TYR A 317 -13.07 9.99 12.08
N GLN A 318 -11.98 9.50 12.67
CA GLN A 318 -10.96 10.36 13.27
C GLN A 318 -9.83 10.51 12.24
N PRO A 319 -9.60 11.73 11.74
CA PRO A 319 -8.53 11.99 10.80
C PRO A 319 -7.15 11.57 11.34
N ALA A 320 -6.30 11.12 10.47
CA ALA A 320 -4.94 10.76 10.83
C ALA A 320 -4.15 12.00 11.30
N VAL A 321 -3.22 11.79 12.22
CA VAL A 321 -2.34 12.86 12.72
C VAL A 321 -1.42 13.29 11.57
N GLN A 322 -1.24 14.60 11.39
CA GLN A 322 -0.34 15.13 10.36
C GLN A 322 1.08 14.56 10.51
N HIS A 323 1.73 14.27 9.39
CA HIS A 323 3.07 13.66 9.29
C HIS A 323 3.19 12.23 9.85
N ALA A 324 2.13 11.61 10.37
CA ALA A 324 2.14 10.25 10.89
C ALA A 324 1.93 9.24 9.75
N TRP A 325 2.93 9.06 8.91
CA TRP A 325 2.92 8.11 7.80
C TRP A 325 3.19 6.69 8.30
N GLU A 326 2.42 5.72 7.85
CA GLU A 326 2.57 4.34 8.26
C GLU A 326 3.92 3.75 7.81
N GLY A 327 4.62 3.08 8.74
CA GLY A 327 5.97 2.54 8.47
C GLY A 327 7.09 3.58 8.37
N PHE A 328 6.80 4.85 8.76
CA PHE A 328 7.77 5.94 8.80
C PHE A 328 8.04 6.40 10.23
N ILE A 329 9.12 7.15 10.41
CA ILE A 329 9.44 7.82 11.67
C ILE A 329 8.25 8.71 12.05
N PRO A 330 7.65 8.51 13.25
CA PRO A 330 6.46 9.25 13.66
C PRO A 330 6.78 10.71 14.01
N PRO A 331 5.75 11.59 14.04
CA PRO A 331 5.91 13.02 14.37
C PRO A 331 6.51 13.30 15.74
N SER A 332 6.34 12.38 16.69
CA SER A 332 6.95 12.50 18.02
C SER A 332 8.48 12.40 17.99
N GLY A 333 9.04 11.82 16.93
CA GLY A 333 10.44 11.44 16.85
C GLY A 333 10.85 10.32 17.81
N HIS A 334 9.91 9.77 18.60
CA HIS A 334 10.14 8.66 19.53
C HIS A 334 9.38 7.43 19.03
N PHE A 335 10.09 6.33 18.81
CA PHE A 335 9.48 5.10 18.30
C PHE A 335 10.34 3.88 18.64
N GLN A 336 9.76 2.69 18.47
CA GLN A 336 10.41 1.40 18.59
C GLN A 336 10.48 0.70 17.22
N VAL A 337 11.34 -0.32 17.11
CA VAL A 337 11.39 -1.14 15.89
C VAL A 337 10.03 -1.76 15.58
N GLY A 338 9.31 -2.21 16.63
CA GLY A 338 7.96 -2.76 16.49
C GLY A 338 6.93 -1.79 15.91
N ASP A 339 7.07 -0.48 16.15
CA ASP A 339 6.17 0.56 15.59
C ASP A 339 6.30 0.69 14.06
N LEU A 340 7.39 0.19 13.48
CA LEU A 340 7.61 0.13 12.03
C LEU A 340 7.03 -1.14 11.40
N GLY A 341 6.26 -1.94 12.15
CA GLY A 341 5.70 -3.21 11.69
C GLY A 341 6.71 -4.36 11.62
N ILE A 342 7.81 -4.26 12.36
CA ILE A 342 8.89 -5.25 12.38
C ILE A 342 8.84 -6.00 13.71
N GLU A 343 8.60 -7.32 13.65
CA GLU A 343 8.50 -8.15 14.85
C GLU A 343 9.87 -8.51 15.41
N GLU A 344 10.68 -9.27 14.67
CA GLU A 344 12.01 -9.70 15.06
C GLU A 344 12.94 -9.75 13.85
N LEU A 345 14.20 -9.36 14.04
CA LEU A 345 15.21 -9.40 13.01
C LEU A 345 16.43 -10.20 13.50
N THR A 346 16.70 -11.31 12.82
CA THR A 346 17.77 -12.21 13.19
C THR A 346 19.05 -11.92 12.42
N LEU A 347 20.18 -11.76 13.12
CA LEU A 347 21.51 -11.76 12.53
C LEU A 347 21.99 -13.22 12.38
N GLY A 348 21.86 -13.74 11.17
CA GLY A 348 22.14 -15.14 10.86
C GLY A 348 22.98 -15.32 9.60
N PRO A 349 23.36 -16.57 9.30
CA PRO A 349 24.18 -16.89 8.14
C PRO A 349 23.50 -16.61 6.80
N GLU A 350 22.18 -16.57 6.77
CA GLU A 350 21.38 -16.32 5.55
C GLU A 350 21.68 -14.93 4.96
N ASP A 351 21.92 -13.95 5.81
CA ASP A 351 22.20 -12.56 5.45
C ASP A 351 23.67 -12.17 5.73
N ASP A 352 24.58 -13.14 5.70
CA ASP A 352 26.00 -12.92 6.03
C ASP A 352 26.20 -12.19 7.38
N TYR A 353 25.31 -12.45 8.36
CA TYR A 353 25.26 -11.76 9.67
C TYR A 353 25.17 -10.23 9.55
N LYS A 354 24.44 -9.78 8.56
CA LYS A 354 24.21 -8.37 8.29
C LYS A 354 22.71 -8.10 8.25
N LEU A 355 22.27 -7.20 9.11
CA LEU A 355 20.92 -6.69 9.15
C LEU A 355 20.87 -5.29 8.56
N VAL A 356 19.90 -5.03 7.71
CA VAL A 356 19.69 -3.73 7.09
C VAL A 356 18.28 -3.26 7.38
N LEU A 357 18.15 -2.19 8.17
CA LEU A 357 16.87 -1.62 8.58
C LEU A 357 16.68 -0.25 7.92
N PRO A 358 15.72 -0.12 6.98
CA PRO A 358 15.38 1.17 6.39
C PRO A 358 14.55 1.99 7.37
N LEU A 359 15.03 3.18 7.74
CA LEU A 359 14.31 4.16 8.55
C LEU A 359 13.93 5.33 7.67
N ARG A 360 12.64 5.45 7.36
CA ARG A 360 12.09 6.47 6.46
C ARG A 360 11.44 7.58 7.26
N ALA A 361 11.64 8.82 6.83
CA ALA A 361 10.95 9.99 7.37
C ALA A 361 10.19 10.72 6.25
N PRO A 362 9.06 11.35 6.52
CA PRO A 362 8.43 12.28 5.60
C PRO A 362 9.43 13.33 5.08
N PRO A 363 9.28 13.84 3.85
CA PRO A 363 10.30 14.68 3.20
C PRO A 363 10.50 16.05 3.86
N ASP A 364 9.60 16.46 4.73
CA ASP A 364 9.66 17.72 5.47
C ASP A 364 10.28 17.60 6.87
N PHE A 365 10.71 16.42 7.30
CA PHE A 365 11.39 16.27 8.59
C PHE A 365 12.78 16.90 8.53
N ARG A 366 13.05 17.80 9.46
CA ARG A 366 14.35 18.46 9.68
C ARG A 366 14.89 18.08 11.05
N PHE A 367 15.73 17.07 11.05
CA PHE A 367 16.32 16.56 12.28
C PHE A 367 17.23 17.58 12.94
N PHE A 368 17.19 17.65 14.27
CA PHE A 368 18.05 18.54 15.03
C PHE A 368 19.49 18.07 14.96
N PRO A 369 20.48 18.98 14.95
CA PRO A 369 21.89 18.63 14.91
C PRO A 369 22.34 17.75 16.10
N LYS A 370 21.70 17.91 17.26
CA LYS A 370 21.95 17.21 18.51
C LYS A 370 20.66 16.61 19.07
N GLY A 371 20.81 15.65 19.98
CA GLY A 371 19.71 15.06 20.73
C GLY A 371 19.10 13.82 20.08
N ALA A 372 19.59 13.40 18.90
CA ALA A 372 19.19 12.13 18.35
C ALA A 372 19.97 10.98 19.01
N GLN A 373 19.24 9.92 19.39
CA GLN A 373 19.76 8.76 20.11
C GLN A 373 19.04 7.50 19.66
N MET A 374 19.75 6.37 19.70
CA MET A 374 19.14 5.05 19.56
C MET A 374 19.63 4.12 20.65
N THR A 375 18.75 3.23 21.13
CA THR A 375 19.04 2.15 22.08
C THR A 375 18.60 0.85 21.43
N LEU A 376 19.57 0.08 20.96
CA LEU A 376 19.35 -1.22 20.32
C LEU A 376 19.37 -2.31 21.38
N GLN A 377 18.36 -3.17 21.36
CA GLN A 377 18.23 -4.30 22.28
C GLN A 377 18.46 -5.60 21.50
N PHE A 378 19.46 -6.38 21.92
CA PHE A 378 19.77 -7.66 21.29
C PHE A 378 19.61 -8.80 22.31
N GLN A 379 19.09 -9.92 21.83
CA GLN A 379 19.19 -11.20 22.49
C GLN A 379 20.22 -12.05 21.75
N MET A 380 21.26 -12.51 22.47
CA MET A 380 22.29 -13.35 21.88
C MET A 380 21.78 -14.78 21.73
N ALA A 381 21.92 -15.36 20.53
CA ALA A 381 21.38 -16.69 20.25
C ALA A 381 22.13 -17.81 21.01
N PRO A 382 21.45 -18.92 21.33
CA PRO A 382 22.05 -20.05 22.08
C PRO A 382 23.30 -20.68 21.43
N GLY A 383 23.43 -20.56 20.11
CA GLY A 383 24.59 -21.06 19.35
C GLY A 383 25.76 -20.10 19.21
N PHE A 384 25.68 -18.91 19.81
CA PHE A 384 26.74 -17.92 19.75
C PHE A 384 28.03 -18.46 20.38
N SER A 385 28.99 -18.82 19.56
CA SER A 385 30.26 -19.37 20.03
C SER A 385 31.28 -18.25 20.28
N ALA A 386 32.22 -18.48 21.19
CA ALA A 386 33.22 -17.52 21.68
C ALA A 386 34.35 -17.18 20.66
N LEU A 387 34.03 -17.07 19.38
CA LEU A 387 34.97 -16.51 18.40
C LEU A 387 35.01 -14.98 18.54
N PRO A 388 36.16 -14.33 18.37
CA PRO A 388 36.25 -12.87 18.43
C PRO A 388 35.32 -12.26 17.38
N ARG A 389 34.33 -11.53 17.85
CA ARG A 389 33.30 -10.92 17.01
C ARG A 389 33.15 -9.45 17.37
N ARG A 390 32.98 -8.64 16.35
CA ARG A 390 32.74 -7.20 16.53
C ARG A 390 31.34 -6.88 16.02
N LEU A 391 30.50 -6.32 16.88
CA LEU A 391 29.21 -5.77 16.50
C LEU A 391 29.45 -4.35 15.95
N ILE A 392 29.21 -4.17 14.65
CA ILE A 392 29.35 -2.89 13.96
C ILE A 392 27.97 -2.34 13.67
N VAL A 393 27.75 -1.08 14.06
CA VAL A 393 26.50 -0.35 13.79
C VAL A 393 26.85 0.87 12.94
N GLU A 394 26.22 0.96 11.77
CA GLU A 394 26.41 2.03 10.80
C GLU A 394 25.08 2.67 10.43
N LEU A 395 25.05 3.99 10.29
CA LEU A 395 23.92 4.73 9.76
C LEU A 395 24.34 5.47 8.48
N ASN A 396 23.66 5.17 7.38
CA ASN A 396 23.99 5.74 6.06
C ASN A 396 25.49 5.55 5.67
N GLY A 397 26.08 4.42 6.06
CA GLY A 397 27.48 4.11 5.82
C GLY A 397 28.48 4.76 6.80
N ALA A 398 28.01 5.62 7.71
CA ALA A 398 28.83 6.16 8.77
C ALA A 398 28.81 5.24 9.99
N ARG A 399 30.00 4.82 10.44
CA ARG A 399 30.14 3.96 11.62
C ARG A 399 29.81 4.74 12.88
N LEU A 400 28.81 4.27 13.64
CA LEU A 400 28.38 4.84 14.91
C LEU A 400 28.96 4.09 16.10
N GLN A 401 29.04 2.76 16.01
CA GLN A 401 29.56 1.89 17.06
C GLN A 401 30.36 0.73 16.49
N ASP A 402 31.33 0.28 17.25
CA ASP A 402 32.17 -0.87 16.97
C ASP A 402 32.52 -1.53 18.32
N LEU A 403 31.77 -2.56 18.70
CA LEU A 403 31.83 -3.19 20.02
C LEU A 403 32.35 -4.64 19.89
N ASP A 404 33.33 -5.00 20.73
CA ASP A 404 33.75 -6.38 20.87
C ASP A 404 32.74 -7.15 21.73
N VAL A 405 32.11 -8.15 21.13
CA VAL A 405 31.10 -9.01 21.77
C VAL A 405 31.59 -10.44 21.96
N SER A 406 32.90 -10.69 21.80
CA SER A 406 33.51 -12.01 21.87
C SER A 406 33.40 -12.69 23.24
N GLY A 407 33.23 -11.91 24.32
CA GLY A 407 33.08 -12.42 25.70
C GLY A 407 31.64 -12.61 26.17
N MET A 408 30.64 -12.43 25.31
CA MET A 408 29.24 -12.54 25.72
C MET A 408 28.77 -13.98 25.85
N VAL A 409 27.94 -14.24 26.87
CA VAL A 409 27.40 -15.56 27.20
C VAL A 409 26.09 -15.80 26.42
N ARG A 410 25.73 -17.07 26.20
CA ARG A 410 24.44 -17.52 25.66
C ARG A 410 23.28 -16.86 26.39
N ASP A 411 22.19 -16.57 25.64
CA ASP A 411 20.95 -15.99 26.14
C ASP A 411 21.11 -14.67 26.90
N SER A 412 22.29 -14.02 26.79
CA SER A 412 22.49 -12.70 27.37
C SER A 412 21.79 -11.61 26.53
N PHE A 413 21.31 -10.60 27.24
CA PHE A 413 20.78 -9.40 26.60
C PHE A 413 21.89 -8.34 26.49
N LEU A 414 21.98 -7.73 25.31
CA LEU A 414 22.87 -6.58 25.08
C LEU A 414 21.98 -5.35 24.80
N SER A 415 22.18 -4.32 25.62
CA SER A 415 21.58 -3.00 25.36
C SER A 415 22.69 -2.05 24.92
N LEU A 416 22.59 -1.53 23.70
CA LEU A 416 23.56 -0.62 23.11
C LEU A 416 22.93 0.75 22.87
N THR A 417 23.31 1.74 23.68
CA THR A 417 22.87 3.11 23.51
C THR A 417 23.94 3.93 22.79
N THR A 418 23.56 4.64 21.73
CA THR A 418 24.46 5.52 21.00
C THR A 418 23.78 6.83 20.59
N ASN A 419 24.56 7.92 20.63
CA ASN A 419 24.12 9.20 20.09
C ASN A 419 24.31 9.20 18.58
N VAL A 420 23.32 9.76 17.87
CA VAL A 420 23.31 9.88 16.42
C VAL A 420 23.53 11.34 16.05
N PRO A 421 24.60 11.67 15.30
CA PRO A 421 24.73 13.02 14.75
C PRO A 421 23.54 13.33 13.83
N GLY A 422 22.79 14.39 14.13
CA GLY A 422 21.61 14.75 13.33
C GLY A 422 21.92 15.06 11.86
N SER A 423 23.17 15.44 11.56
CA SER A 423 23.65 15.63 10.18
C SER A 423 23.67 14.35 9.34
N LEU A 424 23.67 13.18 9.97
CA LEU A 424 23.60 11.89 9.29
C LEU A 424 22.15 11.50 8.93
N LEU A 425 21.15 12.07 9.63
CA LEU A 425 19.74 11.76 9.42
C LEU A 425 19.21 12.49 8.20
N LYS A 426 18.51 11.74 7.35
CA LYS A 426 17.88 12.19 6.09
C LYS A 426 16.42 11.70 6.05
N SER A 427 15.69 12.03 5.00
CA SER A 427 14.37 11.43 4.75
C SER A 427 14.42 9.91 4.52
N GLN A 428 15.53 9.42 3.98
CA GLN A 428 15.78 7.99 3.85
C GLN A 428 17.08 7.63 4.56
N ASN A 429 17.00 6.74 5.53
CA ASN A 429 18.14 6.30 6.33
C ASN A 429 18.26 4.78 6.27
N LEU A 430 19.49 4.30 6.26
CA LEU A 430 19.79 2.90 6.24
C LEU A 430 20.63 2.58 7.49
N LEU A 431 20.01 1.95 8.48
CA LEU A 431 20.69 1.41 9.65
C LEU A 431 21.21 0.02 9.30
N THR A 432 22.52 -0.15 9.33
CA THR A 432 23.20 -1.43 9.08
C THR A 432 23.81 -1.93 10.37
N ILE A 433 23.48 -3.16 10.75
CA ILE A 433 24.05 -3.86 11.89
C ILE A 433 24.74 -5.11 11.35
N SER A 434 26.00 -5.31 11.67
CA SER A 434 26.76 -6.44 11.16
C SER A 434 27.69 -7.04 12.22
N LEU A 435 27.86 -8.35 12.12
CA LEU A 435 28.79 -9.16 12.91
C LEU A 435 29.78 -9.85 11.95
N PRO A 436 30.79 -9.13 11.42
CA PRO A 436 31.75 -9.72 10.49
C PRO A 436 32.50 -10.85 11.20
N ALA A 437 32.43 -12.05 10.66
CA ALA A 437 33.09 -13.23 11.16
C ALA A 437 34.15 -13.72 10.17
N GLN A 438 35.30 -14.11 10.66
CA GLN A 438 36.46 -14.49 9.82
C GLN A 438 36.31 -15.85 9.12
N ARG A 439 35.46 -16.74 9.63
CA ARG A 439 35.18 -18.06 9.01
C ARG A 439 33.75 -18.48 9.37
N LEU A 440 32.82 -18.20 8.50
CA LEU A 440 31.44 -18.70 8.61
C LEU A 440 31.29 -19.95 7.78
N THR A 441 30.76 -20.98 8.40
CA THR A 441 30.21 -22.13 7.69
C THR A 441 28.68 -21.96 7.69
N ALA A 442 28.03 -22.58 6.79
CA ALA A 442 26.59 -22.54 6.70
C ALA A 442 25.84 -23.24 7.84
N GLU A 443 26.55 -24.08 8.58
CA GLU A 443 26.06 -24.70 9.79
C GLU A 443 26.19 -23.76 11.02
N SER A 444 26.72 -22.55 10.81
CA SER A 444 26.85 -21.56 11.90
C SER A 444 25.44 -21.09 12.31
N PRO A 445 25.09 -21.18 13.60
CA PRO A 445 23.77 -20.77 14.09
C PRO A 445 23.58 -19.25 13.98
N PRO A 446 22.32 -18.76 14.11
CA PRO A 446 22.07 -17.35 14.32
C PRO A 446 22.93 -16.79 15.45
N ALA A 447 23.39 -15.55 15.33
CA ALA A 447 24.26 -14.93 16.31
C ALA A 447 23.49 -14.10 17.34
N ALA A 448 22.53 -13.33 16.89
CA ALA A 448 21.73 -12.44 17.73
C ALA A 448 20.39 -12.13 17.07
N VAL A 449 19.43 -11.70 17.87
CA VAL A 449 18.12 -11.19 17.43
C VAL A 449 18.02 -9.73 17.89
N LEU A 450 17.72 -8.82 16.97
CA LEU A 450 17.34 -7.45 17.31
C LEU A 450 15.88 -7.45 17.76
N LEU A 451 15.65 -6.96 18.96
CA LEU A 451 14.33 -7.01 19.59
C LEU A 451 13.46 -5.81 19.16
N PRO A 452 12.13 -6.01 19.05
CA PRO A 452 11.18 -4.98 18.61
C PRO A 452 11.08 -3.79 19.59
N ASN A 453 11.50 -3.95 20.86
CA ASN A 453 11.55 -2.89 21.86
C ASN A 453 12.81 -2.01 21.78
N SER A 454 13.65 -2.18 20.75
CA SER A 454 14.73 -1.24 20.45
C SER A 454 14.17 0.15 20.17
N GLN A 455 14.72 1.19 20.81
CA GLN A 455 14.14 2.53 20.87
C GLN A 455 14.97 3.54 20.06
N PHE A 456 14.26 4.46 19.42
CA PHE A 456 14.83 5.57 18.69
C PHE A 456 14.23 6.89 19.18
N THR A 457 15.09 7.90 19.26
CA THR A 457 14.71 9.28 19.56
C THR A 457 15.37 10.18 18.53
N PHE A 458 14.59 10.68 17.56
CA PHE A 458 15.06 11.53 16.46
C PHE A 458 14.29 12.84 16.43
N PRO A 459 14.61 13.81 17.30
CA PRO A 459 13.87 15.07 17.37
C PRO A 459 14.03 15.86 16.07
N CYS A 460 12.93 16.43 15.59
CA CYS A 460 12.87 17.17 14.32
C CYS A 460 11.85 18.32 14.37
N ASP A 461 12.06 19.31 13.51
CA ASP A 461 11.06 20.25 13.05
C ASP A 461 10.51 19.84 11.69
N TYR A 462 9.50 20.55 11.22
CA TYR A 462 8.96 20.35 9.87
C TYR A 462 9.31 21.51 8.97
N GLY A 463 9.67 21.22 7.73
CA GLY A 463 9.91 22.26 6.73
C GLY A 463 10.36 21.71 5.38
N ALA A 464 9.70 22.20 4.33
CA ALA A 464 10.03 21.89 2.95
C ALA A 464 10.17 23.17 2.10
N GLU A 465 10.95 23.11 1.05
CA GLU A 465 11.05 24.18 0.05
C GLU A 465 10.02 23.94 -1.05
N LEU A 466 8.97 24.74 -1.07
CA LEU A 466 7.82 24.64 -1.96
C LEU A 466 7.60 25.96 -2.74
N PRO A 467 6.97 25.93 -3.95
CA PRO A 467 6.47 24.74 -4.66
C PRO A 467 7.59 23.91 -5.28
N ASP A 468 7.42 22.58 -5.31
CA ASP A 468 8.36 21.65 -5.93
C ASP A 468 7.69 20.33 -6.30
N LEU A 469 7.33 20.16 -7.56
CA LEU A 469 6.72 18.93 -8.09
C LEU A 469 7.58 17.67 -7.84
N GLY A 470 8.90 17.83 -7.66
CA GLY A 470 9.79 16.73 -7.32
C GLY A 470 9.47 16.07 -6.00
N LEU A 471 8.77 16.76 -5.09
CA LEU A 471 8.34 16.20 -3.81
C LEU A 471 7.08 15.31 -3.92
N LEU A 472 6.34 15.39 -5.03
CA LEU A 472 5.18 14.53 -5.26
C LEU A 472 5.54 13.04 -5.31
N GLN A 473 6.77 12.68 -5.66
CA GLN A 473 7.25 11.29 -5.63
C GLN A 473 7.20 10.68 -4.21
N PHE A 474 7.20 11.49 -3.16
CA PHE A 474 7.07 11.06 -1.78
C PHE A 474 5.60 11.11 -1.36
N HIS A 475 4.82 10.10 -1.77
CA HIS A 475 3.40 9.97 -1.41
C HIS A 475 2.56 11.22 -1.71
N LEU A 476 2.86 11.95 -2.80
CA LEU A 476 2.21 13.20 -3.18
C LEU A 476 2.37 14.35 -2.16
N TYR A 477 3.49 14.42 -1.45
CA TYR A 477 3.80 15.57 -0.60
C TYR A 477 3.84 16.87 -1.43
N PRO A 478 3.23 18.00 -1.00
CA PRO A 478 2.71 18.30 0.34
C PRO A 478 1.25 17.93 0.58
N PHE A 479 0.55 17.32 -0.38
CA PHE A 479 -0.88 16.99 -0.28
C PHE A 479 -1.16 15.84 0.70
N SER A 480 -0.18 14.99 0.99
CA SER A 480 -0.20 13.90 1.98
C SER A 480 0.33 14.30 3.37
N ARG A 481 0.38 15.60 3.68
CA ARG A 481 0.77 16.05 5.03
C ARG A 481 -0.18 15.47 6.09
N SER A 482 -1.49 15.40 5.80
CA SER A 482 -2.42 14.49 6.45
C SER A 482 -2.39 13.17 5.67
N PRO A 483 -1.86 12.07 6.25
CA PRO A 483 -1.55 10.86 5.48
C PRO A 483 -2.76 10.17 4.87
N ASP A 484 -3.95 10.38 5.44
CA ASP A 484 -5.24 9.92 4.95
C ASP A 484 -5.89 10.88 3.94
N PHE A 485 -5.23 11.99 3.57
CA PHE A 485 -5.76 13.08 2.75
C PHE A 485 -6.98 13.80 3.33
N SER A 486 -7.26 13.70 4.63
CA SER A 486 -8.44 14.31 5.26
C SER A 486 -8.51 15.84 5.15
N ASP A 487 -7.39 16.52 4.84
CA ASP A 487 -7.34 17.95 4.53
C ASP A 487 -7.23 18.25 3.01
N LEU A 488 -7.50 17.25 2.14
CA LEU A 488 -7.46 17.40 0.69
C LEU A 488 -8.84 17.62 0.10
N VAL A 489 -8.93 18.53 -0.86
CA VAL A 489 -10.12 18.75 -1.69
C VAL A 489 -9.75 18.60 -3.18
N ILE A 490 -10.48 17.75 -3.88
CA ILE A 490 -10.46 17.69 -5.34
C ILE A 490 -11.49 18.70 -5.86
N ALA A 491 -11.01 19.78 -6.48
CA ALA A 491 -11.85 20.81 -7.04
C ALA A 491 -12.15 20.52 -8.52
N VAL A 492 -13.44 20.41 -8.87
CA VAL A 492 -13.90 20.11 -10.22
C VAL A 492 -14.70 21.28 -10.81
N PRO A 493 -14.85 21.42 -12.14
CA PRO A 493 -15.69 22.43 -12.77
C PRO A 493 -17.16 22.33 -12.29
N ARG A 494 -17.93 23.42 -12.46
CA ARG A 494 -19.35 23.47 -12.14
C ARG A 494 -20.18 22.41 -12.88
N VAL A 495 -19.84 22.17 -14.13
CA VAL A 495 -20.45 21.13 -14.96
C VAL A 495 -19.50 19.96 -15.00
N VAL A 496 -19.93 18.83 -14.48
CA VAL A 496 -19.18 17.58 -14.48
C VAL A 496 -19.67 16.76 -15.67
N ASP A 497 -18.85 16.68 -16.71
CA ASP A 497 -19.06 15.79 -17.85
C ASP A 497 -18.38 14.43 -17.63
N ARG A 498 -18.51 13.54 -18.61
CA ARG A 498 -17.88 12.22 -18.58
C ARG A 498 -16.34 12.32 -18.40
N GLY A 499 -15.68 13.26 -19.08
CA GLY A 499 -14.22 13.41 -19.02
C GLY A 499 -13.74 13.84 -17.63
N ILE A 500 -14.46 14.75 -16.97
CA ILE A 500 -14.20 15.14 -15.56
C ILE A 500 -14.45 13.97 -14.61
N PHE A 501 -15.52 13.20 -14.82
CA PHE A 501 -15.81 12.01 -14.01
C PHE A 501 -14.69 10.99 -14.13
N GLU A 502 -14.27 10.62 -15.35
CA GLU A 502 -13.17 9.69 -15.60
C GLU A 502 -11.86 10.18 -14.99
N ALA A 503 -11.56 11.48 -15.10
CA ALA A 503 -10.38 12.10 -14.52
C ALA A 503 -10.39 12.06 -12.98
N ALA A 504 -11.54 12.35 -12.36
CA ALA A 504 -11.67 12.31 -10.89
C ALA A 504 -11.52 10.87 -10.35
N VAL A 505 -12.09 9.88 -11.03
CA VAL A 505 -11.98 8.46 -10.70
C VAL A 505 -10.52 7.98 -10.84
N GLU A 506 -9.83 8.36 -11.93
CA GLU A 506 -8.42 8.01 -12.13
C GLU A 506 -7.53 8.66 -11.07
N LEU A 507 -7.73 9.95 -10.78
CA LEU A 507 -6.99 10.65 -9.73
C LEU A 507 -7.22 9.97 -8.37
N ALA A 508 -8.46 9.62 -8.04
CA ALA A 508 -8.80 8.93 -6.80
C ALA A 508 -8.09 7.57 -6.68
N SER A 509 -8.02 6.80 -7.78
CA SER A 509 -7.25 5.55 -7.82
C SER A 509 -5.77 5.79 -7.51
N ARG A 510 -5.16 6.87 -8.06
CA ARG A 510 -3.77 7.23 -7.78
C ARG A 510 -3.56 7.70 -6.34
N LEU A 511 -4.47 8.51 -5.80
CA LEU A 511 -4.45 8.94 -4.39
C LEU A 511 -4.50 7.72 -3.46
N GLY A 512 -5.43 6.79 -3.70
CA GLY A 512 -5.53 5.59 -2.90
C GLY A 512 -4.24 4.77 -2.89
N ARG A 513 -3.63 4.59 -4.04
CA ARG A 513 -2.39 3.83 -4.17
C ARG A 513 -1.19 4.49 -3.48
N LEU A 514 -1.16 5.82 -3.44
CA LEU A 514 -0.04 6.60 -2.89
C LEU A 514 -0.27 7.05 -1.44
N ALA A 515 -1.45 6.79 -0.85
CA ALA A 515 -1.76 7.18 0.52
C ALA A 515 -0.84 6.49 1.53
N PRO A 516 -0.18 7.25 2.42
CA PRO A 516 0.68 6.69 3.46
C PRO A 516 -0.07 6.35 4.78
N ALA A 517 -1.38 6.19 4.75
CA ALA A 517 -2.24 5.75 5.85
C ALA A 517 -3.01 4.49 5.44
N ASP A 518 -3.61 3.77 6.39
CA ASP A 518 -4.40 2.56 6.14
C ASP A 518 -5.76 2.83 5.46
N ARG A 519 -6.19 4.10 5.40
CA ARG A 519 -7.45 4.56 4.80
C ARG A 519 -7.29 5.91 4.15
N VAL A 520 -8.20 6.20 3.22
CA VAL A 520 -8.21 7.45 2.44
C VAL A 520 -9.53 8.17 2.67
N ASP A 521 -9.45 9.43 3.09
CA ASP A 521 -10.59 10.35 3.18
C ASP A 521 -10.23 11.68 2.51
N PHE A 522 -11.09 12.19 1.65
CA PHE A 522 -10.95 13.49 1.01
C PHE A 522 -12.33 13.99 0.58
N HIS A 523 -12.40 15.24 0.15
CA HIS A 523 -13.62 15.83 -0.36
C HIS A 523 -13.53 16.14 -1.86
N VAL A 524 -14.68 16.12 -2.54
CA VAL A 524 -14.80 16.63 -3.90
C VAL A 524 -15.73 17.85 -3.87
N ARG A 525 -15.30 18.98 -4.44
CA ARG A 525 -16.07 20.21 -4.47
C ARG A 525 -16.13 20.81 -5.86
N GLN A 526 -17.28 21.36 -6.22
CA GLN A 526 -17.42 22.14 -7.44
C GLN A 526 -16.88 23.55 -7.26
N MET A 527 -16.08 24.04 -8.18
CA MET A 527 -15.63 25.42 -8.21
C MET A 527 -16.84 26.37 -8.24
N GLY A 528 -16.89 27.33 -7.35
CA GLY A 528 -18.00 28.27 -7.18
C GLY A 528 -18.99 27.94 -6.08
N THR A 529 -19.02 26.70 -5.57
CA THR A 529 -19.79 26.30 -4.39
C THR A 529 -18.89 25.92 -3.22
N PHE A 530 -17.59 25.99 -3.39
CA PHE A 530 -16.56 25.62 -2.43
C PHE A 530 -16.60 26.57 -1.21
N PRO A 531 -16.98 26.10 0.00
CA PRO A 531 -17.14 26.96 1.17
C PRO A 531 -15.81 27.64 1.57
N GLU A 532 -15.85 28.91 1.91
CA GLU A 532 -14.64 29.69 2.23
C GLU A 532 -13.83 29.09 3.37
N ARG A 533 -14.49 28.62 4.42
CA ARG A 533 -13.82 27.99 5.57
C ARG A 533 -13.03 26.75 5.15
N GLU A 534 -13.59 25.93 4.27
CA GLU A 534 -12.97 24.71 3.76
C GLU A 534 -11.82 25.04 2.81
N ARG A 535 -11.98 26.06 1.93
CA ARG A 535 -10.90 26.57 1.06
C ARG A 535 -9.66 27.00 1.84
N ASN A 536 -9.85 27.67 2.95
CA ASN A 536 -8.76 28.17 3.79
C ASN A 536 -8.05 27.05 4.56
N ALA A 537 -8.74 25.95 4.83
CA ALA A 537 -8.22 24.84 5.64
C ALA A 537 -7.56 23.73 4.81
N SER A 538 -7.85 23.65 3.49
CA SER A 538 -7.54 22.48 2.68
C SER A 538 -6.36 22.67 1.74
N GLN A 539 -5.66 21.58 1.46
CA GLN A 539 -4.87 21.39 0.23
C GLN A 539 -5.84 21.18 -0.94
N VAL A 540 -5.51 21.62 -2.14
CA VAL A 540 -6.43 21.52 -3.29
C VAL A 540 -5.75 20.89 -4.48
N ILE A 541 -6.39 19.88 -5.09
CA ILE A 541 -6.05 19.41 -6.44
C ILE A 541 -7.19 19.83 -7.37
N SER A 542 -6.92 20.69 -8.34
CA SER A 542 -7.94 21.19 -9.25
C SER A 542 -7.86 20.52 -10.61
N LEU A 543 -9.01 20.06 -11.13
CA LEU A 543 -9.15 19.49 -12.48
C LEU A 543 -9.84 20.50 -13.40
N SER A 544 -9.27 20.79 -14.55
CA SER A 544 -9.85 21.73 -15.51
C SER A 544 -9.53 21.34 -16.95
N GLY A 545 -10.55 21.30 -17.80
CA GLY A 545 -10.40 21.26 -19.25
C GLY A 545 -10.53 22.68 -19.80
N VAL A 546 -9.42 23.38 -20.07
CA VAL A 546 -9.43 24.74 -20.59
C VAL A 546 -8.89 24.75 -22.03
N PRO A 547 -9.70 25.14 -23.03
CA PRO A 547 -9.20 25.36 -24.39
C PRO A 547 -8.06 26.40 -24.38
N GLY A 548 -6.90 26.06 -24.92
CA GLY A 548 -5.77 27.01 -25.04
C GLY A 548 -4.59 26.77 -24.09
N VAL A 549 -4.51 25.63 -23.43
CA VAL A 549 -3.31 25.18 -22.74
C VAL A 549 -2.21 24.97 -23.78
N GLY A 550 -1.45 26.02 -24.08
CA GLY A 550 -0.29 26.09 -24.96
C GLY A 550 -0.47 25.45 -26.36
N GLN A 551 0.02 26.06 -27.40
CA GLN A 551 -0.08 25.52 -28.78
C GLN A 551 0.67 24.18 -28.96
N THR A 552 1.52 23.78 -28.00
CA THR A 552 2.41 22.61 -28.09
C THR A 552 2.21 21.56 -26.97
N SER A 553 1.38 21.83 -25.95
CA SER A 553 1.16 20.92 -24.82
C SER A 553 -0.30 20.47 -24.73
N SER A 554 -0.54 19.19 -24.47
CA SER A 554 -1.87 18.62 -24.27
C SER A 554 -2.39 18.79 -22.83
N ALA A 555 -1.48 18.90 -21.86
CA ALA A 555 -1.82 19.15 -20.45
C ALA A 555 -0.67 19.84 -19.70
N VAL A 556 -1.02 20.51 -18.61
CA VAL A 556 -0.10 21.19 -17.69
C VAL A 556 -0.43 20.80 -16.26
N LEU A 557 0.58 20.41 -15.52
CA LEU A 557 0.56 20.20 -14.06
C LEU A 557 1.31 21.36 -13.41
N ARG A 558 0.68 22.08 -12.49
CA ARG A 558 1.29 23.22 -11.81
C ARG A 558 1.01 23.21 -10.33
N GLU A 559 2.06 23.32 -9.53
CA GLU A 559 1.97 23.53 -8.10
C GLU A 559 2.15 25.01 -7.77
N SER A 560 1.28 25.55 -6.95
CA SER A 560 1.34 26.96 -6.50
C SER A 560 0.84 27.10 -5.07
N PRO A 561 1.29 28.12 -4.31
CA PRO A 561 0.66 28.45 -3.04
C PRO A 561 -0.82 28.77 -3.22
N SER A 562 -1.65 28.38 -2.27
CA SER A 562 -3.06 28.73 -2.25
C SER A 562 -3.23 30.26 -2.12
N GLU A 563 -4.18 30.82 -2.84
CA GLU A 563 -4.54 32.25 -2.73
C GLU A 563 -5.17 32.55 -1.37
N TRP A 564 -5.73 31.54 -0.69
CA TRP A 564 -6.48 31.68 0.56
C TRP A 564 -5.60 31.52 1.80
N ASP A 565 -4.68 30.55 1.78
CA ASP A 565 -3.67 30.34 2.85
C ASP A 565 -2.33 29.98 2.22
N ARG A 566 -1.33 30.82 2.41
CA ARG A 566 0.03 30.63 1.85
C ARG A 566 0.78 29.42 2.42
N ARG A 567 0.24 28.76 3.44
CA ARG A 567 0.76 27.50 3.98
C ARG A 567 0.21 26.28 3.26
N LYS A 568 -0.86 26.47 2.47
CA LYS A 568 -1.53 25.45 1.68
C LYS A 568 -1.16 25.60 0.21
N PHE A 569 -1.31 24.52 -0.54
CA PHE A 569 -0.93 24.45 -1.94
C PHE A 569 -2.09 24.02 -2.83
N VAL A 570 -2.04 24.47 -4.06
CA VAL A 570 -2.93 24.06 -5.14
C VAL A 570 -2.10 23.35 -6.20
N LEU A 571 -2.50 22.12 -6.54
CA LEU A 571 -1.99 21.38 -7.68
C LEU A 571 -3.03 21.47 -8.80
N ALA A 572 -2.77 22.31 -9.78
CA ALA A 572 -3.66 22.48 -10.93
C ALA A 572 -3.30 21.51 -12.05
N ILE A 573 -4.25 20.66 -12.44
CA ILE A 573 -4.17 19.77 -13.60
C ILE A 573 -5.07 20.35 -14.68
N ASN A 574 -4.46 21.02 -15.66
CA ASN A 574 -5.16 21.64 -16.76
C ASN A 574 -4.87 20.89 -18.06
N ALA A 575 -5.91 20.51 -18.80
CA ALA A 575 -5.77 19.84 -20.08
C ALA A 575 -6.52 20.59 -21.19
N SER A 576 -6.14 20.35 -22.43
CA SER A 576 -6.75 21.01 -23.61
C SER A 576 -8.23 20.68 -23.79
N SER A 577 -8.70 19.55 -23.20
CA SER A 577 -10.10 19.16 -23.13
C SER A 577 -10.33 18.27 -21.89
N THR A 578 -11.58 18.08 -21.49
CA THR A 578 -11.92 17.17 -20.37
C THR A 578 -11.55 15.71 -20.67
N ALA A 579 -11.63 15.29 -21.93
CA ALA A 579 -11.25 13.95 -22.37
C ALA A 579 -9.72 13.68 -22.29
N THR A 580 -8.89 14.71 -22.30
CA THR A 580 -7.42 14.57 -22.18
C THR A 580 -6.92 14.59 -20.74
N LEU A 581 -7.80 14.84 -19.75
CA LEU A 581 -7.43 14.86 -18.33
C LEU A 581 -7.02 13.49 -17.81
N LYS A 582 -7.81 12.42 -18.10
CA LYS A 582 -7.47 11.08 -17.65
C LYS A 582 -6.09 10.63 -18.15
N PRO A 583 -5.77 10.67 -19.47
CA PRO A 583 -4.43 10.36 -19.96
C PRO A 583 -3.32 11.23 -19.34
N ALA A 584 -3.60 12.51 -19.05
CA ALA A 584 -2.65 13.37 -18.38
C ALA A 584 -2.35 12.92 -16.94
N ILE A 585 -3.37 12.57 -16.17
CA ILE A 585 -3.23 12.03 -14.82
C ILE A 585 -2.43 10.72 -14.85
N GLU A 586 -2.76 9.81 -15.78
CA GLU A 586 -2.03 8.57 -15.97
C GLU A 586 -0.53 8.83 -16.23
N GLN A 587 -0.20 9.79 -17.08
CA GLN A 587 1.18 10.11 -17.42
C GLN A 587 1.94 10.83 -16.28
N PHE A 588 1.30 11.79 -15.59
CA PHE A 588 1.94 12.53 -14.50
C PHE A 588 2.17 11.65 -13.25
N PHE A 589 1.22 10.78 -12.92
CA PHE A 589 1.25 10.00 -11.68
C PHE A 589 1.65 8.53 -11.85
N ALA A 590 1.99 8.07 -13.07
CA ALA A 590 2.69 6.80 -13.26
C ALA A 590 4.13 6.89 -12.73
N GLU A 591 4.69 5.80 -12.22
CA GLU A 591 6.04 5.79 -11.64
C GLU A 591 7.12 6.45 -12.50
N PRO A 592 7.24 6.19 -13.82
CA PRO A 592 8.27 6.88 -14.61
C PRO A 592 8.02 8.38 -14.72
N GLY A 593 6.74 8.83 -14.75
CA GLY A 593 6.36 10.24 -14.83
C GLY A 593 6.61 10.95 -13.51
N LEU A 594 6.10 10.41 -12.42
CA LEU A 594 6.20 11.00 -11.08
C LEU A 594 7.65 11.24 -10.65
N ASN A 595 8.54 10.28 -10.94
CA ASN A 595 9.98 10.38 -10.63
C ASN A 595 10.74 11.38 -11.51
N ARG A 596 10.16 11.84 -12.62
CA ARG A 596 10.75 12.84 -13.53
C ARG A 596 10.27 14.26 -13.28
N LEU A 597 9.26 14.43 -12.44
CA LEU A 597 8.75 15.75 -12.10
C LEU A 597 9.79 16.55 -11.33
N THR A 598 9.97 17.80 -11.72
CA THR A 598 10.87 18.78 -11.08
C THR A 598 10.31 20.19 -11.24
N GLY A 599 10.77 21.13 -10.41
CA GLY A 599 10.29 22.51 -10.48
C GLY A 599 8.85 22.66 -9.99
N ASP A 600 8.14 23.66 -10.48
CA ASP A 600 6.76 23.97 -10.08
C ASP A 600 5.72 23.77 -11.20
N THR A 601 6.17 23.55 -12.44
CA THR A 601 5.30 23.39 -13.61
C THR A 601 5.82 22.29 -14.52
N ALA A 602 4.97 21.35 -14.91
CA ALA A 602 5.26 20.29 -15.86
C ALA A 602 4.27 20.30 -17.03
N TYR A 603 4.78 20.15 -18.23
CA TYR A 603 4.03 20.13 -19.49
C TYR A 603 4.04 18.73 -20.08
N MET A 604 2.87 18.25 -20.48
CA MET A 604 2.74 17.04 -21.29
C MET A 604 2.78 17.42 -22.77
N THR A 605 3.81 16.98 -23.48
CA THR A 605 4.02 17.24 -24.91
C THR A 605 4.03 15.91 -25.69
N ALA A 606 3.98 15.99 -27.02
CA ALA A 606 4.13 14.81 -27.87
C ALA A 606 5.47 14.07 -27.70
N GLN A 607 6.50 14.76 -27.18
CA GLN A 607 7.83 14.20 -26.91
C GLN A 607 8.01 13.69 -25.47
N GLY A 608 7.00 13.83 -24.61
CA GLY A 608 7.02 13.43 -23.21
C GLY A 608 6.83 14.58 -22.23
N LEU A 609 7.34 14.41 -20.99
CA LEU A 609 7.24 15.41 -19.94
C LEU A 609 8.38 16.44 -20.03
N SER A 610 8.03 17.73 -19.93
CA SER A 610 8.97 18.85 -19.83
C SER A 610 8.66 19.65 -18.57
N CYS A 611 9.64 19.86 -17.70
CA CYS A 611 9.47 20.55 -16.42
C CYS A 611 10.18 21.90 -16.42
N LEU A 612 9.59 22.89 -15.75
CA LEU A 612 10.11 24.25 -15.57
C LEU A 612 10.01 24.68 -14.10
N THR A 613 10.88 25.60 -13.71
CA THR A 613 10.80 26.31 -12.44
C THR A 613 10.47 27.77 -12.73
N THR A 614 9.23 28.17 -12.46
CA THR A 614 8.73 29.52 -12.71
C THR A 614 8.58 30.33 -11.43
N ALA A 615 8.32 29.67 -10.29
CA ALA A 615 8.14 30.30 -9.01
C ALA A 615 9.37 30.15 -8.10
N ARG A 616 9.59 31.16 -7.23
CA ARG A 616 10.62 31.08 -6.19
C ARG A 616 10.15 30.16 -5.07
N LYS A 617 10.94 29.13 -4.76
CA LYS A 617 10.72 28.26 -3.62
C LYS A 617 10.78 29.04 -2.30
N ARG A 618 9.94 28.69 -1.37
CA ARG A 618 9.89 29.22 -0.01
C ARG A 618 9.93 28.07 0.97
N ASN A 619 10.62 28.29 2.08
CA ASN A 619 10.60 27.32 3.17
C ASN A 619 9.27 27.45 3.93
N ILE A 620 8.49 26.39 3.92
CA ILE A 620 7.19 26.29 4.59
C ILE A 620 7.23 25.13 5.57
N GLY A 621 6.97 25.45 6.85
CA GLY A 621 7.03 24.45 7.90
C GLY A 621 6.70 25.02 9.27
N GLU A 622 6.84 24.21 10.28
CA GLU A 622 6.58 24.53 11.68
C GLU A 622 7.85 24.34 12.50
N ILE A 623 8.19 25.35 13.27
CA ILE A 623 9.28 25.33 14.22
C ILE A 623 8.74 24.96 15.59
N LEU A 624 9.13 23.81 16.10
CA LEU A 624 8.70 23.31 17.41
C LEU A 624 9.56 23.90 18.52
N LEU A 625 9.31 25.16 18.88
CA LEU A 625 10.12 25.90 19.84
C LEU A 625 10.26 25.20 21.20
N LEU A 626 9.20 24.58 21.72
CA LEU A 626 9.23 23.86 22.99
C LEU A 626 10.13 22.63 22.91
N LEU A 627 10.05 21.86 21.83
CA LEU A 627 10.90 20.70 21.60
C LEU A 627 12.38 21.11 21.42
N ARG A 628 12.65 22.22 20.72
CA ARG A 628 14.00 22.77 20.59
C ARG A 628 14.57 23.17 21.94
N LEU A 629 13.77 23.82 22.77
CA LEU A 629 14.17 24.19 24.13
C LEU A 629 14.45 22.95 24.98
N GLU A 630 13.58 21.95 24.93
CA GLU A 630 13.77 20.69 25.66
C GLU A 630 15.07 19.98 25.25
N VAL A 631 15.30 19.82 23.94
CA VAL A 631 16.52 19.18 23.41
C VAL A 631 17.76 19.99 23.79
N TRP A 632 17.70 21.34 23.70
CA TRP A 632 18.80 22.21 24.12
C TRP A 632 19.12 22.06 25.61
N LEU A 633 18.10 22.02 26.48
CA LEU A 633 18.28 21.80 27.92
C LEU A 633 18.93 20.44 28.24
N ARG A 634 18.62 19.40 27.47
CA ARG A 634 19.19 18.05 27.65
C ARG A 634 20.61 17.91 27.12
N THR A 635 20.93 18.62 26.05
CA THR A 635 22.20 18.43 25.32
C THR A 635 23.30 19.41 25.69
N ASP A 636 22.95 20.61 26.19
CA ASP A 636 23.92 21.65 26.57
C ASP A 636 23.93 21.89 28.07
N TRP A 637 24.96 21.44 28.73
CA TRP A 637 25.12 21.59 30.19
C TRP A 637 25.12 23.06 30.67
N LEU A 638 25.42 24.02 29.79
CA LEU A 638 25.35 25.46 30.05
C LEU A 638 23.93 26.04 29.91
N ALA A 639 22.96 25.29 29.39
CA ALA A 639 21.61 25.76 29.16
C ALA A 639 20.90 26.17 30.47
N LEU A 640 20.95 25.34 31.48
CA LEU A 640 20.37 25.63 32.80
C LEU A 640 20.97 26.88 33.46
N PRO A 641 22.31 27.01 33.56
CA PRO A 641 22.94 28.24 34.08
C PRO A 641 22.56 29.49 33.27
N ALA A 642 22.50 29.42 31.94
CA ALA A 642 22.11 30.54 31.07
C ALA A 642 20.67 30.99 31.31
N ILE A 643 19.73 30.06 31.46
CA ILE A 643 18.34 30.36 31.79
C ILE A 643 18.21 31.01 33.18
N LEU A 644 18.90 30.45 34.16
CA LEU A 644 18.91 31.03 35.52
C LEU A 644 19.43 32.47 35.53
N ILE A 645 20.49 32.74 34.77
CA ILE A 645 21.02 34.11 34.63
C ILE A 645 20.00 35.03 33.95
N ALA A 646 19.37 34.56 32.86
CA ALA A 646 18.38 35.32 32.09
C ALA A 646 17.15 35.64 32.98
N VAL A 647 16.62 34.64 33.68
CA VAL A 647 15.46 34.82 34.59
C VAL A 647 15.81 35.78 35.73
N SER A 648 17.03 35.62 36.32
CA SER A 648 17.49 36.53 37.37
C SER A 648 17.63 37.97 36.90
N ALA A 649 18.13 38.16 35.64
CA ALA A 649 18.20 39.49 35.03
C ALA A 649 16.81 40.13 34.80
N VAL A 650 15.87 39.34 34.32
CA VAL A 650 14.47 39.80 34.14
C VAL A 650 13.81 40.17 35.45
N LEU A 651 13.97 39.32 36.46
CA LEU A 651 13.47 39.60 37.83
C LEU A 651 14.10 40.86 38.42
N PHE A 652 15.39 41.04 38.23
CA PHE A 652 16.12 42.22 38.69
C PHE A 652 15.59 43.50 37.98
N VAL A 653 15.40 43.47 36.69
CA VAL A 653 14.80 44.59 35.93
C VAL A 653 13.38 44.89 36.38
N ALA A 654 12.55 43.87 36.55
CA ALA A 654 11.17 44.00 37.03
C ALA A 654 11.13 44.58 38.44
N TRP A 655 12.00 44.11 39.33
CA TRP A 655 12.15 44.65 40.67
C TRP A 655 12.58 46.12 40.65
N ARG A 656 13.57 46.49 39.85
CA ARG A 656 14.02 47.87 39.69
C ARG A 656 12.93 48.80 39.17
N LEU A 657 12.20 48.40 38.15
CA LEU A 657 11.05 49.14 37.62
C LEU A 657 9.91 49.27 38.68
N GLY A 658 9.67 48.22 39.45
CA GLY A 658 8.75 48.23 40.55
C GLY A 658 9.15 49.23 41.64
N LEU A 659 10.44 49.28 42.01
CA LEU A 659 10.97 50.24 42.94
C LEU A 659 10.86 51.70 42.46
N GLU A 660 11.14 51.95 41.19
CA GLU A 660 11.03 53.29 40.59
C GLU A 660 9.56 53.76 40.59
N ARG A 661 8.60 52.87 40.22
CA ARG A 661 7.15 53.16 40.34
C ARG A 661 6.70 53.39 41.77
N TYR A 662 7.21 52.61 42.73
CA TYR A 662 6.91 52.78 44.13
C TYR A 662 7.43 54.13 44.68
N LYS A 663 8.69 54.51 44.32
CA LYS A 663 9.29 55.80 44.70
C LYS A 663 8.47 56.97 44.09
N SER A 664 8.10 56.89 42.80
CA SER A 664 7.31 57.95 42.15
C SER A 664 5.89 58.07 42.75
N SER A 665 5.24 56.98 43.10
CA SER A 665 3.94 56.97 43.74
C SER A 665 3.98 57.52 45.19
N ARG A 666 5.09 57.32 45.87
CA ARG A 666 5.31 57.85 47.24
C ARG A 666 5.64 59.34 47.22
N SER A 667 6.46 59.80 46.28
CA SER A 667 6.73 61.23 46.08
C SER A 667 5.46 62.05 45.72
N ALA A 668 4.61 61.44 44.84
CA ALA A 668 3.34 62.05 44.49
C ALA A 668 2.34 62.15 45.65
N ARG A 669 2.37 61.23 46.63
CA ARG A 669 1.55 61.30 47.88
C ARG A 669 2.05 62.34 48.89
N TRP A 670 3.35 62.63 48.87
CA TRP A 670 3.92 63.66 49.77
C TRP A 670 3.75 65.11 49.26
N GLN A 671 3.64 65.28 47.94
CA GLN A 671 3.42 66.54 47.27
C GLN A 671 1.91 66.98 47.27
N GLY A 672 0.99 66.09 47.60
CA GLY A 672 -0.44 66.40 47.73
C GLY A 672 -0.95 66.56 49.20
N ALA A 673 -0.04 66.69 50.16
CA ALA A 673 -0.35 66.84 51.57
C ALA A 673 0.07 68.21 52.17
N ASP A 674 0.41 69.19 51.29
CA ASP A 674 0.60 70.60 51.70
C ASP A 674 -0.59 71.43 51.22
#